data_848c2cd31504391d96fbc7fcc28b97ca
#
_entry.id   848c2cd31504391d96fbc7fcc28b97ca
#
_cell.length_a   1.000
_cell.length_b   1.000
_cell.length_c   1.000
_cell.angle_alpha   90.00
_cell.angle_beta   90.00
_cell.angle_gamma   90.00
#
_symmetry.space_group_name_H-M   'P 1'
#
loop_
_entity.id
_entity.type
_entity.pdbx_description
1 polymer ?
#
loop_
_entity_poly.entity_id
_entity_poly.type
_entity_poly.pdbx_seq_one_letter_code
_entity_poly.pdbx_strand_id
1 'polypeptide(L)'
;MKFLRRRWLALPVAIIVLAGLTTGTMYYFRRDRTVSSGQSTAELPAEAEAPPDLQKLREGYAAGREALARKDGAEAVKHLSSFDFGPRRVEEYRLYQLAQAYEMNGNKAAARVTLAKLLRREPRFVYVQEAGLDLAKRYAESGDSVRTAAVAAQLTRRSDVAELTSAARWMAATQRLHHGDVSGALFAARNILIYHPRADEAKNAAALVRALTGTPENVMPPLTPSERVERAKALMRSKDAQTALEELTALEPNAGAMRSEVQLQRGIALHLLKRYEDSNKALEPLTSGPYKYAIPALRYASKNYAIVAASINPIITKTVKERKQVGTIKQRVGKGKKRRTVTKPKYQNVFRQVKLVDLPKKTKKDEYERLASERLKDLLSLPQIDDNLRLETLNALAARATAKNQDAYVQELVPQIIKIDPLADPSLQHFWDKGWAAYERGDLGGARKLFRFIADTYTHPNVKRQSEYWYARCLDRTGQKEEAAAIYQKLASAPYADLYAMHAVSRGAKRQETKGNPLKREGPDWGDIAEKQMPEELQLAYELTALSSMRDASLELRRNMRRENTKFAEALMAEHHHAAGQEVLMYRSLRRAWPQLATVEQDSVPAYFLRMYYPLKYGEDIEEYAKERDLDANLVRALILQESYYNPKAKSAVGATGLMQLMPPTAKEHAAKMRIPFAVSRLENPDVNVRIGTYHLKMLINMFSGNTYLAVASYNAGQGNVMKWRRGAPRKPMDEFLESIPFQETRNYVKRVTMLRSSYARLTS
;
A
#
# COMPACT_ATOMS: atom_id res chain seq x y z
N MET A 1 31.75 26.84 9.39
CA MET A 1 31.54 25.42 9.05
C MET A 1 31.19 24.58 10.29
N LYS A 2 30.11 24.88 10.97
CA LYS A 2 29.59 24.10 12.13
C LYS A 2 28.09 24.37 12.29
N PHE A 3 27.28 23.99 11.28
CA PHE A 3 25.80 24.15 11.40
C PHE A 3 25.03 23.26 10.44
N LEU A 4 25.38 21.96 10.31
CA LEU A 4 24.60 21.00 9.49
C LEU A 4 24.75 19.54 10.00
N ARG A 5 24.60 19.33 11.31
CA ARG A 5 24.59 17.97 11.89
C ARG A 5 23.53 17.81 12.96
N ARG A 6 22.26 18.13 12.68
CA ARG A 6 21.14 17.76 13.57
C ARG A 6 19.81 17.91 12.83
N ARG A 7 19.45 16.94 11.97
CA ARG A 7 18.04 16.75 11.54
C ARG A 7 17.80 15.50 10.69
N TRP A 8 18.38 14.35 11.05
CA TRP A 8 18.15 13.11 10.26
C TRP A 8 17.90 11.86 11.12
N LEU A 9 17.29 11.99 12.30
CA LEU A 9 17.02 10.84 13.19
C LEU A 9 15.56 10.74 13.68
N ALA A 10 14.62 11.46 13.05
CA ALA A 10 13.22 11.48 13.51
C ALA A 10 12.15 11.04 12.48
N LEU A 11 12.53 10.56 11.29
CA LEU A 11 11.54 10.26 10.24
C LEU A 11 11.13 8.78 10.00
N PRO A 12 11.75 7.73 10.53
CA PRO A 12 11.26 6.37 10.25
C PRO A 12 10.05 5.92 11.08
N VAL A 13 9.76 6.55 12.21
CA VAL A 13 8.70 6.08 13.13
C VAL A 13 7.32 6.64 12.79
N ALA A 14 7.25 7.82 12.21
CA ALA A 14 5.97 8.47 11.88
C ALA A 14 5.26 7.87 10.65
N ILE A 15 6.00 7.27 9.71
CA ILE A 15 5.43 6.70 8.47
C ILE A 15 4.79 5.32 8.73
N ILE A 16 5.28 4.56 9.71
CA ILE A 16 4.70 3.24 10.07
C ILE A 16 3.36 3.40 10.82
N VAL A 17 3.17 4.49 11.55
CA VAL A 17 1.92 4.75 12.30
C VAL A 17 0.80 5.27 11.38
N LEU A 18 1.11 5.99 10.30
CA LEU A 18 0.10 6.51 9.36
C LEU A 18 -0.38 5.47 8.34
N ALA A 19 0.44 4.48 7.98
CA ALA A 19 0.01 3.38 7.11
C ALA A 19 -0.97 2.39 7.80
N GLY A 20 -0.94 2.30 9.14
CA GLY A 20 -1.86 1.46 9.92
C GLY A 20 -3.24 2.06 10.17
N LEU A 21 -3.42 3.36 9.93
CA LEU A 21 -4.68 4.07 10.25
C LEU A 21 -5.66 4.15 9.08
N THR A 22 -5.22 3.89 7.84
CA THR A 22 -6.10 3.97 6.65
C THR A 22 -6.69 2.65 6.20
N THR A 23 -6.21 1.50 6.71
CA THR A 23 -6.74 0.17 6.36
C THR A 23 -7.73 -0.42 7.39
N GLY A 24 -7.93 0.22 8.53
CA GLY A 24 -8.74 -0.30 9.65
C GLY A 24 -10.25 -0.02 9.57
N THR A 25 -10.72 0.81 8.64
CA THR A 25 -12.14 1.28 8.64
C THR A 25 -13.04 0.58 7.61
N MET A 26 -12.57 -0.40 6.86
CA MET A 26 -13.37 -1.05 5.81
C MET A 26 -13.83 -2.49 6.08
N TYR A 27 -13.66 -3.04 7.29
CA TYR A 27 -14.01 -4.44 7.55
C TYR A 27 -14.98 -4.61 8.74
N TYR A 28 -16.22 -4.24 8.53
CA TYR A 28 -17.32 -4.79 9.34
C TYR A 28 -18.57 -4.86 8.45
N PHE A 29 -18.90 -6.06 7.98
CA PHE A 29 -20.23 -6.60 7.70
C PHE A 29 -20.11 -7.78 6.73
N ARG A 30 -19.99 -8.97 7.26
CA ARG A 30 -20.39 -10.18 6.52
C ARG A 30 -21.39 -10.95 7.38
N ARG A 31 -22.59 -11.06 6.88
CA ARG A 31 -23.59 -11.96 7.40
C ARG A 31 -23.60 -13.23 6.56
N ASP A 32 -23.41 -14.37 7.21
CA ASP A 32 -23.49 -15.70 6.61
C ASP A 32 -24.84 -15.96 5.94
N ARG A 33 -24.80 -16.49 4.75
CA ARG A 33 -25.87 -17.30 4.18
C ARG A 33 -25.24 -18.54 3.55
N THR A 34 -25.40 -19.66 4.20
CA THR A 34 -25.30 -20.99 3.59
C THR A 34 -26.44 -21.16 2.62
N VAL A 35 -26.13 -21.45 1.37
CA VAL A 35 -27.11 -21.89 0.37
C VAL A 35 -26.81 -23.34 0.03
N SER A 36 -27.78 -24.19 0.31
CA SER A 36 -27.79 -25.59 -0.07
C SER A 36 -27.90 -25.75 -1.60
N SER A 37 -27.12 -26.66 -2.14
CA SER A 37 -27.16 -27.08 -3.55
C SER A 37 -28.43 -27.91 -3.80
N GLY A 38 -29.33 -27.37 -4.59
CA GLY A 38 -30.41 -28.14 -5.23
C GLY A 38 -30.21 -28.13 -6.75
N GLN A 39 -29.92 -29.27 -7.32
CA GLN A 39 -29.92 -29.47 -8.78
C GLN A 39 -31.35 -29.36 -9.31
N SER A 40 -31.58 -28.45 -10.26
CA SER A 40 -32.74 -28.45 -11.12
C SER A 40 -32.26 -28.41 -12.57
N THR A 41 -32.53 -29.52 -13.28
CA THR A 41 -32.43 -29.62 -14.74
C THR A 41 -33.57 -28.83 -15.34
N ALA A 42 -33.29 -27.70 -16.01
CA ALA A 42 -34.23 -27.02 -16.84
C ALA A 42 -33.69 -26.98 -18.30
N GLU A 43 -34.56 -27.41 -19.22
CA GLU A 43 -34.35 -27.46 -20.66
C GLU A 43 -33.96 -26.10 -21.23
N LEU A 44 -33.07 -26.13 -22.24
CA LEU A 44 -32.62 -24.97 -23.00
C LEU A 44 -33.80 -24.50 -23.94
N PRO A 45 -34.14 -23.22 -23.95
CA PRO A 45 -34.98 -22.66 -25.02
C PRO A 45 -34.14 -22.37 -26.26
N ALA A 46 -34.82 -22.51 -27.39
CA ALA A 46 -34.33 -22.43 -28.75
C ALA A 46 -33.62 -21.10 -29.11
N GLU A 47 -32.72 -21.25 -30.09
CA GLU A 47 -32.07 -20.22 -30.94
C GLU A 47 -31.81 -18.85 -30.29
N ALA A 48 -30.61 -18.71 -29.72
CA ALA A 48 -30.08 -17.41 -29.37
C ALA A 48 -29.73 -16.65 -30.66
N GLU A 49 -30.37 -15.49 -30.87
CA GLU A 49 -29.91 -14.48 -31.83
C GLU A 49 -28.40 -14.27 -31.66
N ALA A 50 -27.68 -14.14 -32.79
CA ALA A 50 -26.24 -13.88 -32.77
C ALA A 50 -25.93 -12.73 -31.81
N PRO A 51 -24.90 -12.87 -30.96
CA PRO A 51 -24.61 -11.84 -29.96
C PRO A 51 -24.40 -10.50 -30.67
N PRO A 52 -25.03 -9.42 -30.18
CA PRO A 52 -24.90 -8.10 -30.80
C PRO A 52 -23.40 -7.75 -30.90
N ASP A 53 -23.04 -7.13 -32.05
CA ASP A 53 -21.66 -6.71 -32.31
C ASP A 53 -21.16 -5.81 -31.15
N LEU A 54 -20.39 -6.40 -30.24
CA LEU A 54 -19.85 -5.75 -29.05
C LEU A 54 -19.07 -4.49 -29.40
N GLN A 55 -18.46 -4.44 -30.57
CA GLN A 55 -17.69 -3.29 -31.02
C GLN A 55 -18.63 -2.08 -31.25
N LYS A 56 -19.76 -2.28 -31.91
CA LYS A 56 -20.76 -1.21 -32.10
C LYS A 56 -21.37 -0.72 -30.80
N LEU A 57 -21.64 -1.64 -29.86
CA LEU A 57 -22.09 -1.26 -28.50
C LEU A 57 -21.05 -0.39 -27.76
N ARG A 58 -19.78 -0.73 -27.87
CA ARG A 58 -18.67 0.04 -27.28
C ARG A 58 -18.56 1.44 -27.89
N GLU A 59 -18.62 1.53 -29.19
CA GLU A 59 -18.59 2.82 -29.93
C GLU A 59 -19.76 3.72 -29.55
N GLY A 60 -20.98 3.18 -29.54
CA GLY A 60 -22.18 3.91 -29.12
C GLY A 60 -22.12 4.42 -27.67
N TYR A 61 -21.60 3.58 -26.76
CA TYR A 61 -21.43 3.95 -25.37
C TYR A 61 -20.37 5.06 -25.18
N ALA A 62 -19.25 4.95 -25.89
CA ALA A 62 -18.17 5.94 -25.85
C ALA A 62 -18.68 7.31 -26.41
N ALA A 63 -19.36 7.31 -27.55
CA ALA A 63 -19.92 8.52 -28.14
C ALA A 63 -20.95 9.20 -27.21
N GLY A 64 -21.83 8.42 -26.59
CA GLY A 64 -22.80 8.94 -25.62
C GLY A 64 -22.15 9.56 -24.38
N ARG A 65 -21.07 8.97 -23.87
CA ARG A 65 -20.29 9.54 -22.74
C ARG A 65 -19.55 10.82 -23.13
N GLU A 66 -19.02 10.87 -24.34
CA GLU A 66 -18.35 12.08 -24.85
C GLU A 66 -19.34 13.23 -25.00
N ALA A 67 -20.55 12.96 -25.52
CA ALA A 67 -21.64 13.94 -25.61
C ALA A 67 -22.04 14.45 -24.20
N LEU A 68 -22.18 13.58 -23.21
CA LEU A 68 -22.41 13.96 -21.80
C LEU A 68 -21.29 14.88 -21.25
N ALA A 69 -20.03 14.56 -21.54
CA ALA A 69 -18.90 15.38 -21.11
C ALA A 69 -18.91 16.78 -21.73
N ARG A 70 -19.39 16.91 -22.98
CA ARG A 70 -19.61 18.18 -23.67
C ARG A 70 -20.91 18.89 -23.24
N LYS A 71 -21.70 18.28 -22.36
CA LYS A 71 -23.02 18.75 -21.91
C LYS A 71 -24.07 18.81 -23.06
N ASP A 72 -23.92 17.96 -24.06
CA ASP A 72 -24.85 17.80 -25.15
C ASP A 72 -25.85 16.68 -24.82
N GLY A 73 -26.96 17.05 -24.15
CA GLY A 73 -27.97 16.08 -23.74
C GLY A 73 -28.69 15.42 -24.89
N ALA A 74 -28.93 16.13 -26.01
CA ALA A 74 -29.65 15.59 -27.16
C ALA A 74 -28.83 14.51 -27.89
N GLU A 75 -27.55 14.79 -28.16
CA GLU A 75 -26.62 13.84 -28.78
C GLU A 75 -26.35 12.65 -27.86
N ALA A 76 -26.22 12.90 -26.55
CA ALA A 76 -26.07 11.82 -25.57
C ALA A 76 -27.25 10.88 -25.51
N VAL A 77 -28.50 11.41 -25.56
CA VAL A 77 -29.73 10.59 -25.64
C VAL A 77 -29.75 9.78 -26.93
N LYS A 78 -29.44 10.38 -28.07
CA LYS A 78 -29.41 9.69 -29.37
C LYS A 78 -28.51 8.46 -29.32
N HIS A 79 -27.27 8.60 -28.84
CA HIS A 79 -26.34 7.49 -28.76
C HIS A 79 -26.72 6.47 -27.68
N LEU A 80 -26.99 6.89 -26.43
CA LEU A 80 -27.24 5.97 -25.33
C LEU A 80 -28.58 5.25 -25.40
N SER A 81 -29.58 5.75 -26.17
CA SER A 81 -30.86 5.07 -26.35
C SER A 81 -30.90 4.09 -27.52
N SER A 82 -29.93 4.10 -28.43
CA SER A 82 -29.91 3.31 -29.66
C SER A 82 -29.60 1.82 -29.46
N PHE A 83 -29.19 1.41 -28.25
CA PHE A 83 -28.80 0.03 -27.92
C PHE A 83 -29.05 -0.28 -26.45
N ASP A 84 -28.92 -1.56 -26.08
CA ASP A 84 -28.75 -1.98 -24.69
C ASP A 84 -27.71 -3.12 -24.57
N PHE A 85 -27.17 -3.31 -23.38
CA PHE A 85 -26.22 -4.39 -23.10
C PHE A 85 -26.92 -5.67 -22.61
N GLY A 86 -28.23 -5.73 -22.63
CA GLY A 86 -29.00 -6.88 -22.18
C GLY A 86 -28.81 -7.18 -20.68
N PRO A 87 -28.54 -8.44 -20.31
CA PRO A 87 -28.40 -8.85 -18.93
C PRO A 87 -27.08 -8.40 -18.28
N ARG A 88 -26.12 -7.88 -19.05
CA ARG A 88 -24.80 -7.51 -18.54
C ARG A 88 -24.88 -6.37 -17.53
N ARG A 89 -24.03 -6.40 -16.52
CA ARG A 89 -24.02 -5.38 -15.45
C ARG A 89 -23.61 -3.99 -15.93
N VAL A 90 -22.90 -3.87 -17.03
CA VAL A 90 -22.56 -2.57 -17.65
C VAL A 90 -23.80 -1.79 -18.10
N GLU A 91 -24.95 -2.47 -18.33
CA GLU A 91 -26.24 -1.85 -18.59
C GLU A 91 -26.71 -0.93 -17.45
N GLU A 92 -26.31 -1.22 -16.22
CA GLU A 92 -26.61 -0.36 -15.07
C GLU A 92 -25.99 1.02 -15.25
N TYR A 93 -24.75 1.08 -15.74
CA TYR A 93 -24.04 2.32 -16.05
C TYR A 93 -24.66 3.07 -17.23
N ARG A 94 -25.01 2.34 -18.31
CA ARG A 94 -25.68 2.94 -19.47
C ARG A 94 -27.01 3.58 -19.08
N LEU A 95 -27.87 2.87 -18.36
CA LEU A 95 -29.15 3.39 -17.89
C LEU A 95 -28.98 4.62 -16.99
N TYR A 96 -27.98 4.61 -16.11
CA TYR A 96 -27.69 5.76 -15.26
C TYR A 96 -27.28 6.99 -16.08
N GLN A 97 -26.38 6.82 -17.03
CA GLN A 97 -25.93 7.88 -17.93
C GLN A 97 -27.04 8.35 -18.88
N LEU A 98 -27.88 7.43 -19.39
CA LEU A 98 -29.03 7.79 -20.18
C LEU A 98 -30.05 8.62 -19.40
N ALA A 99 -30.26 8.31 -18.12
CA ALA A 99 -31.11 9.14 -17.26
C ALA A 99 -30.55 10.56 -17.09
N GLN A 100 -29.24 10.69 -16.94
CA GLN A 100 -28.55 11.99 -16.88
C GLN A 100 -28.68 12.75 -18.22
N ALA A 101 -28.56 12.04 -19.34
CA ALA A 101 -28.76 12.62 -20.68
C ALA A 101 -30.17 13.15 -20.87
N TYR A 102 -31.20 12.39 -20.46
CA TYR A 102 -32.60 12.84 -20.52
C TYR A 102 -32.84 14.08 -19.66
N GLU A 103 -32.24 14.13 -18.46
CA GLU A 103 -32.34 15.31 -17.61
C GLU A 103 -31.70 16.54 -18.25
N MET A 104 -30.49 16.37 -18.77
CA MET A 104 -29.74 17.43 -19.46
C MET A 104 -30.50 17.95 -20.68
N ASN A 105 -31.29 17.07 -21.37
CA ASN A 105 -32.16 17.40 -22.48
C ASN A 105 -33.57 17.91 -22.05
N GLY A 106 -33.79 18.15 -20.75
CA GLY A 106 -35.05 18.66 -20.20
C GLY A 106 -36.18 17.61 -20.09
N ASN A 107 -35.95 16.36 -20.50
CA ASN A 107 -36.98 15.31 -20.46
C ASN A 107 -37.01 14.59 -19.10
N LYS A 108 -37.52 15.28 -18.08
CA LYS A 108 -37.62 14.77 -16.71
C LYS A 108 -38.45 13.48 -16.59
N ALA A 109 -39.47 13.30 -17.45
CA ALA A 109 -40.31 12.10 -17.46
C ALA A 109 -39.53 10.86 -17.91
N ALA A 110 -38.78 10.96 -19.01
CA ALA A 110 -37.96 9.88 -19.53
C ALA A 110 -36.81 9.54 -18.53
N ALA A 111 -36.18 10.56 -17.90
CA ALA A 111 -35.17 10.35 -16.86
C ALA A 111 -35.74 9.51 -15.70
N ARG A 112 -36.93 9.85 -15.20
CA ARG A 112 -37.61 9.12 -14.13
C ARG A 112 -37.92 7.66 -14.51
N VAL A 113 -38.42 7.43 -15.71
CA VAL A 113 -38.74 6.07 -16.22
C VAL A 113 -37.45 5.24 -16.33
N THR A 114 -36.37 5.84 -16.82
CA THR A 114 -35.08 5.18 -16.99
C THR A 114 -34.46 4.81 -15.65
N LEU A 115 -34.47 5.72 -14.65
CA LEU A 115 -34.03 5.40 -13.30
C LEU A 115 -34.88 4.31 -12.64
N ALA A 116 -36.18 4.32 -12.85
CA ALA A 116 -37.07 3.28 -12.34
C ALA A 116 -36.77 1.91 -13.01
N LYS A 117 -36.46 1.88 -14.33
CA LYS A 117 -35.97 0.68 -15.02
C LYS A 117 -34.68 0.19 -14.42
N LEU A 118 -33.71 1.09 -14.16
CA LEU A 118 -32.43 0.76 -13.52
C LEU A 118 -32.65 0.11 -12.16
N LEU A 119 -33.41 0.73 -11.26
CA LEU A 119 -33.57 0.25 -9.89
C LEU A 119 -34.33 -1.09 -9.78
N ARG A 120 -35.20 -1.39 -10.75
CA ARG A 120 -35.87 -2.71 -10.87
C ARG A 120 -34.91 -3.87 -11.15
N ARG A 121 -33.74 -3.60 -11.75
CA ARG A 121 -32.68 -4.59 -11.98
C ARG A 121 -31.91 -4.96 -10.71
N GLU A 122 -32.24 -4.35 -9.57
CA GLU A 122 -31.50 -4.51 -8.32
C GLU A 122 -29.99 -4.22 -8.45
N PRO A 123 -29.60 -3.06 -8.99
CA PRO A 123 -28.24 -2.77 -9.38
C PRO A 123 -27.27 -2.81 -8.18
N ARG A 124 -26.03 -3.23 -8.47
CA ARG A 124 -24.93 -3.31 -7.48
C ARG A 124 -23.72 -2.50 -7.91
N PHE A 125 -23.93 -1.39 -8.62
CA PHE A 125 -22.88 -0.50 -9.09
C PHE A 125 -22.61 0.66 -8.09
N VAL A 126 -21.51 1.41 -8.29
CA VAL A 126 -21.07 2.43 -7.32
C VAL A 126 -22.04 3.57 -7.11
N TYR A 127 -22.84 3.94 -8.12
CA TYR A 127 -23.80 5.06 -8.06
C TYR A 127 -25.24 4.64 -7.73
N VAL A 128 -25.46 3.44 -7.24
CA VAL A 128 -26.83 2.94 -6.94
C VAL A 128 -27.58 3.82 -5.95
N GLN A 129 -26.87 4.41 -4.99
CA GLN A 129 -27.46 5.27 -3.96
C GLN A 129 -27.86 6.61 -4.53
N GLU A 130 -26.99 7.23 -5.32
CA GLU A 130 -27.23 8.51 -6.00
C GLU A 130 -28.40 8.37 -6.98
N ALA A 131 -28.43 7.30 -7.78
CA ALA A 131 -29.52 7.01 -8.73
C ALA A 131 -30.86 6.83 -8.02
N GLY A 132 -30.86 6.13 -6.89
CA GLY A 132 -32.05 5.93 -6.10
C GLY A 132 -32.54 7.21 -5.43
N LEU A 133 -31.63 8.01 -4.86
CA LEU A 133 -31.99 9.30 -4.26
C LEU A 133 -32.53 10.28 -5.31
N ASP A 134 -31.92 10.31 -6.50
CA ASP A 134 -32.38 11.11 -7.63
C ASP A 134 -33.81 10.70 -8.07
N LEU A 135 -34.06 9.39 -8.20
CA LEU A 135 -35.41 8.89 -8.50
C LEU A 135 -36.42 9.29 -7.42
N ALA A 136 -36.06 9.14 -6.15
CA ALA A 136 -36.96 9.53 -5.05
C ALA A 136 -37.29 11.02 -5.07
N LYS A 137 -36.31 11.90 -5.33
CA LYS A 137 -36.52 13.35 -5.52
C LYS A 137 -37.50 13.63 -6.67
N ARG A 138 -37.35 12.97 -7.82
CA ARG A 138 -38.23 13.16 -9.00
C ARG A 138 -39.67 12.70 -8.76
N TYR A 139 -39.86 11.62 -7.98
CA TYR A 139 -41.17 11.23 -7.53
C TYR A 139 -41.79 12.25 -6.59
N ALA A 140 -41.01 12.78 -5.65
CA ALA A 140 -41.47 13.84 -4.74
C ALA A 140 -41.88 15.11 -5.50
N GLU A 141 -41.07 15.58 -6.45
CA GLU A 141 -41.36 16.74 -7.31
C GLU A 141 -42.64 16.54 -8.15
N SER A 142 -42.94 15.30 -8.54
CA SER A 142 -44.18 14.99 -9.28
C SER A 142 -45.38 14.71 -8.38
N GLY A 143 -45.27 14.85 -7.06
CA GLY A 143 -46.32 14.59 -6.08
C GLY A 143 -46.60 13.10 -5.82
N ASP A 144 -45.79 12.18 -6.38
CA ASP A 144 -45.93 10.74 -6.17
C ASP A 144 -45.23 10.28 -4.89
N SER A 145 -45.89 10.51 -3.81
CA SER A 145 -45.38 10.24 -2.50
C SER A 145 -45.30 8.74 -2.16
N VAL A 146 -46.13 7.90 -2.72
CA VAL A 146 -46.12 6.44 -2.54
C VAL A 146 -44.83 5.86 -3.11
N ARG A 147 -44.51 6.21 -4.38
CA ARG A 147 -43.24 5.78 -4.98
C ARG A 147 -42.00 6.41 -4.35
N THR A 148 -42.10 7.69 -3.91
CA THR A 148 -41.02 8.32 -3.14
C THR A 148 -40.69 7.52 -1.89
N ALA A 149 -41.70 7.18 -1.06
CA ALA A 149 -41.50 6.40 0.14
C ALA A 149 -40.96 4.97 -0.13
N ALA A 150 -41.43 4.32 -1.20
CA ALA A 150 -40.99 2.99 -1.60
C ALA A 150 -39.51 2.97 -1.99
N VAL A 151 -39.06 3.92 -2.84
CA VAL A 151 -37.66 4.05 -3.25
C VAL A 151 -36.76 4.41 -2.05
N ALA A 152 -37.20 5.36 -1.22
CA ALA A 152 -36.45 5.73 -0.02
C ALA A 152 -36.29 4.54 0.95
N ALA A 153 -37.33 3.72 1.13
CA ALA A 153 -37.24 2.50 1.94
C ALA A 153 -36.29 1.46 1.35
N GLN A 154 -36.22 1.32 0.04
CA GLN A 154 -35.28 0.43 -0.64
C GLN A 154 -33.83 0.87 -0.42
N LEU A 155 -33.55 2.17 -0.53
CA LEU A 155 -32.24 2.75 -0.26
C LEU A 155 -31.76 2.51 1.16
N THR A 156 -32.63 2.68 2.16
CA THR A 156 -32.27 2.53 3.57
C THR A 156 -31.87 1.09 3.94
N ARG A 157 -32.27 0.09 3.15
CA ARG A 157 -31.88 -1.32 3.38
C ARG A 157 -30.48 -1.65 2.84
N ARG A 158 -29.95 -0.84 1.93
CA ARG A 158 -28.75 -1.17 1.14
C ARG A 158 -27.57 -0.22 1.35
N SER A 159 -27.72 0.84 2.16
CA SER A 159 -26.76 1.93 2.14
C SER A 159 -25.57 1.77 3.08
N ASP A 160 -24.37 1.93 2.52
CA ASP A 160 -23.10 2.10 3.22
C ASP A 160 -22.72 3.60 3.37
N VAL A 161 -23.48 4.51 2.73
CA VAL A 161 -23.21 5.95 2.74
C VAL A 161 -24.19 6.66 3.67
N ALA A 162 -23.70 7.09 4.82
CA ALA A 162 -24.54 7.68 5.89
C ALA A 162 -25.37 8.88 5.44
N GLU A 163 -24.78 9.79 4.67
CA GLU A 163 -25.44 11.03 4.22
C GLU A 163 -26.61 10.75 3.27
N LEU A 164 -26.41 9.87 2.28
CA LEU A 164 -27.48 9.51 1.35
C LEU A 164 -28.60 8.73 2.03
N THR A 165 -28.28 7.95 3.04
CA THR A 165 -29.25 7.20 3.82
C THR A 165 -30.09 8.11 4.73
N SER A 166 -29.50 9.13 5.32
CA SER A 166 -30.24 10.09 6.17
C SER A 166 -31.21 10.91 5.34
N ALA A 167 -30.78 11.41 4.17
CA ALA A 167 -31.63 12.13 3.21
C ALA A 167 -32.82 11.28 2.74
N ALA A 168 -32.58 10.02 2.36
CA ALA A 168 -33.63 9.10 1.96
C ALA A 168 -34.64 8.82 3.10
N ARG A 169 -34.18 8.65 4.33
CA ARG A 169 -35.03 8.47 5.52
C ARG A 169 -35.83 9.73 5.82
N TRP A 170 -35.22 10.89 5.65
CA TRP A 170 -35.92 12.16 5.83
C TRP A 170 -37.03 12.35 4.81
N MET A 171 -36.77 12.06 3.53
CA MET A 171 -37.80 12.05 2.47
C MET A 171 -38.93 11.08 2.80
N ALA A 172 -38.59 9.86 3.26
CA ALA A 172 -39.62 8.90 3.68
C ALA A 172 -40.46 9.42 4.85
N ALA A 173 -39.84 10.08 5.84
CA ALA A 173 -40.54 10.67 6.99
C ALA A 173 -41.52 11.78 6.55
N THR A 174 -41.06 12.71 5.72
CA THR A 174 -41.91 13.83 5.24
C THR A 174 -43.06 13.38 4.36
N GLN A 175 -42.84 12.40 3.47
CA GLN A 175 -43.88 11.87 2.61
C GLN A 175 -44.94 11.07 3.38
N ARG A 176 -44.52 10.26 4.38
CA ARG A 176 -45.45 9.54 5.25
C ARG A 176 -46.32 10.49 6.04
N LEU A 177 -45.72 11.55 6.57
CA LEU A 177 -46.48 12.60 7.29
C LEU A 177 -47.49 13.26 6.38
N HIS A 178 -47.14 13.59 5.15
CA HIS A 178 -48.06 14.18 4.15
C HIS A 178 -49.29 13.31 3.86
N HIS A 179 -49.15 11.97 4.02
CA HIS A 179 -50.23 11.01 3.87
C HIS A 179 -50.95 10.66 5.16
N GLY A 180 -50.68 11.38 6.26
CA GLY A 180 -51.28 11.09 7.56
C GLY A 180 -50.70 9.88 8.30
N ASP A 181 -49.65 9.21 7.74
CA ASP A 181 -48.93 8.11 8.43
C ASP A 181 -47.95 8.69 9.46
N VAL A 182 -48.51 9.21 10.56
CA VAL A 182 -47.73 9.78 11.67
C VAL A 182 -46.78 8.78 12.29
N SER A 183 -47.24 7.54 12.49
CA SER A 183 -46.42 6.47 13.08
C SER A 183 -45.21 6.11 12.23
N GLY A 184 -45.41 5.98 10.92
CA GLY A 184 -44.33 5.72 9.98
C GLY A 184 -43.36 6.90 9.82
N ALA A 185 -43.83 8.14 9.90
CA ALA A 185 -43.02 9.33 9.90
C ALA A 185 -42.11 9.41 11.16
N LEU A 186 -42.69 9.17 12.35
CA LEU A 186 -41.95 9.07 13.60
C LEU A 186 -40.89 7.98 13.58
N PHE A 187 -41.22 6.79 13.06
CA PHE A 187 -40.28 5.68 12.94
C PHE A 187 -39.10 6.05 12.03
N ALA A 188 -39.35 6.69 10.89
CA ALA A 188 -38.31 7.11 9.95
C ALA A 188 -37.40 8.18 10.57
N ALA A 189 -37.99 9.20 11.24
CA ALA A 189 -37.26 10.26 11.93
C ALA A 189 -36.41 9.69 13.11
N ARG A 190 -36.97 8.76 13.90
CA ARG A 190 -36.25 8.05 14.97
C ARG A 190 -35.01 7.33 14.44
N ASN A 191 -35.13 6.65 13.32
CA ASN A 191 -33.99 5.95 12.68
C ASN A 191 -32.88 6.90 12.23
N ILE A 192 -33.19 8.15 11.80
CA ILE A 192 -32.17 9.16 11.53
C ILE A 192 -31.42 9.50 12.83
N LEU A 193 -32.12 9.71 13.92
CA LEU A 193 -31.54 10.08 15.20
C LEU A 193 -30.68 8.96 15.81
N ILE A 194 -30.98 7.71 15.50
CA ILE A 194 -30.21 6.53 15.96
C ILE A 194 -28.98 6.30 15.08
N TYR A 195 -29.17 6.18 13.78
CA TYR A 195 -28.13 5.70 12.86
C TYR A 195 -27.31 6.81 12.19
N HIS A 196 -27.84 8.06 12.20
CA HIS A 196 -27.23 9.23 11.56
C HIS A 196 -27.31 10.48 12.46
N PRO A 197 -26.91 10.41 13.73
CA PRO A 197 -27.17 11.47 14.74
C PRO A 197 -26.45 12.80 14.44
N ARG A 198 -25.49 12.81 13.49
CA ARG A 198 -24.74 13.99 13.06
C ARG A 198 -25.00 14.40 11.62
N ALA A 199 -25.97 13.76 10.93
CA ALA A 199 -26.39 14.16 9.59
C ALA A 199 -27.18 15.49 9.65
N ASP A 200 -27.21 16.21 8.54
CA ASP A 200 -27.94 17.50 8.44
C ASP A 200 -29.43 17.33 8.74
N GLU A 201 -30.02 16.22 8.31
CA GLU A 201 -31.43 15.89 8.56
C GLU A 201 -31.75 15.54 10.01
N ALA A 202 -30.75 15.28 10.85
CA ALA A 202 -30.98 14.93 12.26
C ALA A 202 -31.66 16.06 13.06
N LYS A 203 -31.33 17.32 12.75
CA LYS A 203 -32.00 18.47 13.37
C LYS A 203 -33.49 18.55 13.01
N ASN A 204 -33.78 18.32 11.74
CA ASN A 204 -35.15 18.32 11.22
C ASN A 204 -35.94 17.12 11.77
N ALA A 205 -35.30 15.93 11.83
CA ALA A 205 -35.90 14.74 12.43
C ALA A 205 -36.22 14.95 13.91
N ALA A 206 -35.33 15.59 14.67
CA ALA A 206 -35.58 15.92 16.08
C ALA A 206 -36.73 16.95 16.24
N ALA A 207 -36.80 17.94 15.37
CA ALA A 207 -37.90 18.91 15.36
C ALA A 207 -39.24 18.25 15.03
N LEU A 208 -39.27 17.35 14.04
CA LEU A 208 -40.45 16.58 13.66
C LEU A 208 -40.97 15.70 14.82
N VAL A 209 -40.07 14.98 15.47
CA VAL A 209 -40.41 14.13 16.62
C VAL A 209 -41.02 14.97 17.73
N ARG A 210 -40.42 16.13 18.08
CA ARG A 210 -40.98 17.07 19.08
C ARG A 210 -42.37 17.55 18.73
N ALA A 211 -42.55 17.97 17.46
CA ALA A 211 -43.84 18.50 17.01
C ALA A 211 -44.99 17.46 17.07
N LEU A 212 -44.65 16.17 16.78
CA LEU A 212 -45.65 15.11 16.76
C LEU A 212 -45.89 14.46 18.12
N THR A 213 -44.94 14.54 19.06
CA THR A 213 -45.10 13.96 20.41
C THR A 213 -45.59 14.93 21.48
N GLY A 214 -45.66 16.23 21.18
CA GLY A 214 -46.41 17.20 21.96
C GLY A 214 -45.80 17.72 23.27
N THR A 215 -44.61 17.26 23.70
CA THR A 215 -43.97 17.78 24.92
C THR A 215 -42.45 17.96 24.76
N PRO A 216 -41.87 19.03 25.32
CA PRO A 216 -40.42 19.24 25.28
C PRO A 216 -39.60 18.17 26.01
N GLU A 217 -40.20 17.51 26.99
CA GLU A 217 -39.57 16.47 27.82
C GLU A 217 -39.65 15.09 27.21
N ASN A 218 -40.61 14.80 26.33
CA ASN A 218 -40.78 13.57 25.57
C ASN A 218 -40.35 13.69 24.12
N VAL A 219 -39.22 14.30 23.92
CA VAL A 219 -38.67 14.58 22.57
C VAL A 219 -38.48 13.33 21.73
N MET A 220 -38.36 12.19 22.38
CA MET A 220 -38.25 10.91 21.72
C MET A 220 -38.65 9.77 22.68
N PRO A 221 -39.44 8.78 22.25
CA PRO A 221 -39.67 7.61 23.07
C PRO A 221 -38.34 7.04 23.56
N PRO A 222 -38.24 6.55 24.82
CA PRO A 222 -36.96 6.01 25.33
C PRO A 222 -36.32 5.04 24.36
N LEU A 223 -35.04 5.22 24.06
CA LEU A 223 -34.31 4.27 23.23
C LEU A 223 -34.08 3.01 24.03
N THR A 224 -34.33 1.87 23.40
CA THR A 224 -33.95 0.56 23.95
C THR A 224 -32.44 0.47 24.15
N PRO A 225 -31.92 -0.37 25.03
CA PRO A 225 -30.49 -0.57 25.19
C PRO A 225 -29.76 -0.87 23.87
N SER A 226 -30.37 -1.67 22.98
CA SER A 226 -29.82 -1.97 21.66
C SER A 226 -29.75 -0.75 20.76
N GLU A 227 -30.78 0.07 20.71
CA GLU A 227 -30.80 1.33 19.92
C GLU A 227 -29.78 2.33 20.45
N ARG A 228 -29.59 2.45 21.77
CA ARG A 228 -28.56 3.29 22.39
C ARG A 228 -27.15 2.85 22.00
N VAL A 229 -26.89 1.54 21.96
CA VAL A 229 -25.61 1.00 21.48
C VAL A 229 -25.40 1.33 19.99
N GLU A 230 -26.40 1.13 19.14
CA GLU A 230 -26.28 1.47 17.71
C GLU A 230 -26.07 2.97 17.49
N ARG A 231 -26.73 3.81 18.28
CA ARG A 231 -26.50 5.27 18.26
C ARG A 231 -25.08 5.64 18.68
N ALA A 232 -24.56 5.02 19.74
CA ALA A 232 -23.17 5.23 20.16
C ALA A 232 -22.16 4.79 19.08
N LYS A 233 -22.39 3.65 18.41
CA LYS A 233 -21.59 3.24 17.24
C LYS A 233 -21.64 4.26 16.10
N ALA A 234 -22.82 4.83 15.83
CA ALA A 234 -22.99 5.86 14.81
C ALA A 234 -22.28 7.17 15.18
N LEU A 235 -22.33 7.60 16.46
CA LEU A 235 -21.57 8.74 16.96
C LEU A 235 -20.06 8.55 16.81
N MET A 236 -19.54 7.37 17.15
CA MET A 236 -18.11 7.06 16.96
C MET A 236 -17.70 7.10 15.50
N ARG A 237 -18.51 6.56 14.57
CA ARG A 237 -18.27 6.68 13.11
C ARG A 237 -18.24 8.14 12.66
N SER A 238 -19.06 8.99 13.25
CA SER A 238 -19.09 10.43 12.99
C SER A 238 -18.02 11.24 13.77
N LYS A 239 -17.00 10.56 14.32
CA LYS A 239 -15.88 11.12 15.09
C LYS A 239 -16.30 11.81 16.40
N ASP A 240 -17.44 11.47 16.95
CA ASP A 240 -17.97 11.98 18.23
C ASP A 240 -17.92 10.89 19.31
N ALA A 241 -16.70 10.44 19.61
CA ALA A 241 -16.47 9.40 20.60
C ALA A 241 -16.76 9.85 22.03
N GLN A 242 -16.73 11.15 22.32
CA GLN A 242 -17.02 11.68 23.64
C GLN A 242 -18.49 11.49 23.99
N THR A 243 -19.42 11.96 23.15
CA THR A 243 -20.86 11.76 23.34
C THR A 243 -21.23 10.27 23.37
N ALA A 244 -20.58 9.46 22.52
CA ALA A 244 -20.79 8.00 22.56
C ALA A 244 -20.39 7.40 23.91
N LEU A 245 -19.26 7.82 24.49
CA LEU A 245 -18.79 7.35 25.79
C LEU A 245 -19.78 7.75 26.90
N GLU A 246 -20.30 8.96 26.89
CA GLU A 246 -21.27 9.46 27.85
C GLU A 246 -22.56 8.64 27.80
N GLU A 247 -23.12 8.41 26.60
CA GLU A 247 -24.32 7.60 26.41
C GLU A 247 -24.14 6.15 26.85
N LEU A 248 -22.99 5.53 26.53
CA LEU A 248 -22.68 4.15 26.94
C LEU A 248 -22.44 4.03 28.45
N THR A 249 -21.83 5.05 29.07
CA THR A 249 -21.62 5.08 30.52
C THR A 249 -22.95 5.22 31.28
N ALA A 250 -23.85 6.05 30.79
CA ALA A 250 -25.20 6.18 31.35
C ALA A 250 -26.07 4.93 31.10
N LEU A 251 -25.74 4.10 30.10
CA LEU A 251 -26.45 2.84 29.82
C LEU A 251 -25.96 1.67 30.68
N GLU A 252 -24.69 1.67 31.10
CA GLU A 252 -24.03 0.53 31.75
C GLU A 252 -24.79 -0.07 32.94
N PRO A 253 -25.37 0.72 33.89
CA PRO A 253 -26.11 0.16 35.02
C PRO A 253 -27.34 -0.65 34.58
N ASN A 254 -27.98 -0.26 33.47
CA ASN A 254 -29.21 -0.85 32.95
C ASN A 254 -28.99 -1.64 31.65
N ALA A 255 -27.75 -2.07 31.37
CA ALA A 255 -27.40 -2.73 30.13
C ALA A 255 -27.99 -4.18 29.99
N GLY A 256 -28.32 -4.84 31.09
CA GLY A 256 -28.90 -6.19 31.07
C GLY A 256 -28.07 -7.16 30.20
N ALA A 257 -28.73 -7.83 29.27
CA ALA A 257 -28.10 -8.76 28.31
C ALA A 257 -27.10 -8.07 27.36
N MET A 258 -27.13 -6.74 27.23
CA MET A 258 -26.21 -5.97 26.39
C MET A 258 -24.92 -5.56 27.10
N ARG A 259 -24.69 -5.98 28.35
CA ARG A 259 -23.54 -5.53 29.17
C ARG A 259 -22.21 -5.71 28.46
N SER A 260 -21.93 -6.88 27.89
CA SER A 260 -20.66 -7.14 27.16
C SER A 260 -20.52 -6.26 25.92
N GLU A 261 -21.59 -6.00 25.19
CA GLU A 261 -21.58 -5.10 24.03
C GLU A 261 -21.33 -3.66 24.46
N VAL A 262 -22.02 -3.17 25.50
CA VAL A 262 -21.82 -1.83 26.08
C VAL A 262 -20.36 -1.67 26.52
N GLN A 263 -19.83 -2.65 27.24
CA GLN A 263 -18.45 -2.62 27.73
C GLN A 263 -17.44 -2.62 26.59
N LEU A 264 -17.66 -3.42 25.53
CA LEU A 264 -16.83 -3.40 24.33
C LEU A 264 -16.84 -2.02 23.67
N GLN A 265 -18.02 -1.45 23.43
CA GLN A 265 -18.15 -0.15 22.77
C GLN A 265 -17.58 1.00 23.62
N ARG A 266 -17.68 0.92 24.96
CA ARG A 266 -16.98 1.86 25.87
C ARG A 266 -15.47 1.76 25.72
N GLY A 267 -14.93 0.54 25.69
CA GLY A 267 -13.50 0.31 25.44
C GLY A 267 -13.04 0.93 24.11
N ILE A 268 -13.82 0.75 23.06
CA ILE A 268 -13.52 1.35 21.73
C ILE A 268 -13.61 2.88 21.79
N ALA A 269 -14.65 3.46 22.42
CA ALA A 269 -14.78 4.91 22.56
C ALA A 269 -13.59 5.52 23.32
N LEU A 270 -13.16 4.89 24.43
CA LEU A 270 -11.99 5.27 25.19
C LEU A 270 -10.69 5.20 24.37
N HIS A 271 -10.54 4.16 23.52
CA HIS A 271 -9.42 4.07 22.57
C HIS A 271 -9.40 5.25 21.59
N LEU A 272 -10.55 5.58 20.98
CA LEU A 272 -10.69 6.71 20.06
C LEU A 272 -10.37 8.06 20.74
N LEU A 273 -10.68 8.19 22.01
CA LEU A 273 -10.34 9.35 22.85
C LEU A 273 -8.90 9.32 23.39
N LYS A 274 -8.08 8.33 22.98
CA LYS A 274 -6.68 8.13 23.41
C LYS A 274 -6.53 7.87 24.92
N ARG A 275 -7.60 7.44 25.60
CA ARG A 275 -7.61 7.03 27.01
C ARG A 275 -7.30 5.53 27.11
N TYR A 276 -6.08 5.15 26.72
CA TYR A 276 -5.71 3.76 26.45
C TYR A 276 -5.73 2.87 27.70
N GLU A 277 -5.29 3.36 28.85
CA GLU A 277 -5.30 2.58 30.12
C GLU A 277 -6.75 2.32 30.57
N ASP A 278 -7.64 3.31 30.45
CA ASP A 278 -9.06 3.12 30.79
C ASP A 278 -9.76 2.21 29.77
N SER A 279 -9.38 2.33 28.48
CA SER A 279 -9.85 1.40 27.44
C SER A 279 -9.48 -0.04 27.78
N ASN A 280 -8.25 -0.31 28.22
CA ASN A 280 -7.83 -1.66 28.62
C ASN A 280 -8.63 -2.18 29.82
N LYS A 281 -8.86 -1.35 30.85
CA LYS A 281 -9.71 -1.75 31.98
C LYS A 281 -11.12 -2.19 31.55
N ALA A 282 -11.68 -1.53 30.51
CA ALA A 282 -12.98 -1.88 29.97
C ALA A 282 -12.91 -3.16 29.10
N LEU A 283 -11.83 -3.42 28.38
CA LEU A 283 -11.71 -4.53 27.43
C LEU A 283 -11.23 -5.83 28.03
N GLU A 284 -10.36 -5.79 29.08
CA GLU A 284 -9.76 -7.00 29.69
C GLU A 284 -10.78 -8.06 30.11
N PRO A 285 -11.91 -7.75 30.74
CA PRO A 285 -12.91 -8.77 31.11
C PRO A 285 -13.54 -9.50 29.91
N LEU A 286 -13.42 -8.93 28.70
CA LEU A 286 -13.99 -9.50 27.49
C LEU A 286 -13.02 -10.42 26.73
N THR A 287 -11.72 -10.40 27.08
CA THR A 287 -10.67 -11.11 26.32
C THR A 287 -10.81 -12.63 26.36
N SER A 288 -11.43 -13.18 27.41
CA SER A 288 -11.72 -14.60 27.58
C SER A 288 -13.19 -14.95 27.37
N GLY A 289 -14.00 -14.02 26.88
CA GLY A 289 -15.43 -14.17 26.65
C GLY A 289 -15.76 -14.79 25.28
N PRO A 290 -17.04 -14.70 24.86
CA PRO A 290 -17.47 -15.14 23.53
C PRO A 290 -16.67 -14.45 22.41
N TYR A 291 -16.35 -15.18 21.34
CA TYR A 291 -15.46 -14.72 20.25
C TYR A 291 -15.85 -13.37 19.65
N LYS A 292 -17.14 -13.09 19.49
CA LYS A 292 -17.63 -11.80 18.97
C LYS A 292 -17.18 -10.59 19.80
N TYR A 293 -16.87 -10.79 21.10
CA TYR A 293 -16.34 -9.78 22.00
C TYR A 293 -14.84 -9.93 22.22
N ALA A 294 -14.35 -11.18 22.35
CA ALA A 294 -12.95 -11.45 22.61
C ALA A 294 -12.04 -10.97 21.49
N ILE A 295 -12.39 -11.22 20.24
CA ILE A 295 -11.58 -10.81 19.08
C ILE A 295 -11.34 -9.28 19.07
N PRO A 296 -12.36 -8.41 19.05
CA PRO A 296 -12.12 -6.97 19.09
C PRO A 296 -11.47 -6.51 20.39
N ALA A 297 -11.80 -7.11 21.54
CA ALA A 297 -11.18 -6.74 22.82
C ALA A 297 -9.67 -7.00 22.82
N LEU A 298 -9.23 -8.19 22.44
CA LEU A 298 -7.81 -8.55 22.32
C LEU A 298 -7.07 -7.64 21.33
N ARG A 299 -7.69 -7.36 20.18
CA ARG A 299 -7.11 -6.50 19.15
C ARG A 299 -6.88 -5.06 19.65
N TYR A 300 -7.90 -4.47 20.30
CA TYR A 300 -7.77 -3.11 20.84
C TYR A 300 -6.85 -3.08 22.06
N ALA A 301 -6.94 -4.03 22.98
CA ALA A 301 -6.07 -4.09 24.15
C ALA A 301 -4.59 -4.21 23.76
N SER A 302 -4.25 -5.08 22.81
CA SER A 302 -2.87 -5.18 22.29
C SER A 302 -2.38 -3.85 21.72
N LYS A 303 -3.20 -3.16 20.93
CA LYS A 303 -2.87 -1.84 20.36
C LYS A 303 -2.64 -0.80 21.45
N ASN A 304 -3.53 -0.74 22.45
CA ASN A 304 -3.44 0.19 23.56
C ASN A 304 -2.16 -0.01 24.38
N TYR A 305 -1.88 -1.24 24.79
CA TYR A 305 -0.65 -1.56 25.52
C TYR A 305 0.60 -1.16 24.73
N ALA A 306 0.60 -1.41 23.41
CA ALA A 306 1.71 -0.99 22.56
C ALA A 306 1.90 0.52 22.51
N ILE A 307 0.81 1.28 22.38
CA ILE A 307 0.84 2.75 22.33
C ILE A 307 1.34 3.32 23.67
N VAL A 308 0.81 2.81 24.78
CA VAL A 308 1.27 3.23 26.12
C VAL A 308 2.75 2.91 26.31
N ALA A 309 3.20 1.71 25.96
CA ALA A 309 4.62 1.33 26.04
C ALA A 309 5.50 2.27 25.19
N ALA A 310 5.08 2.61 23.98
CA ALA A 310 5.81 3.52 23.10
C ALA A 310 5.90 4.96 23.65
N SER A 311 4.92 5.40 24.42
CA SER A 311 4.89 6.74 25.05
C SER A 311 5.85 6.85 26.24
N ILE A 312 6.25 5.74 26.84
CA ILE A 312 7.15 5.72 27.99
C ILE A 312 8.60 5.86 27.54
N ASN A 313 9.24 6.98 27.89
CA ASN A 313 10.68 7.15 27.71
C ASN A 313 11.42 6.82 29.01
N PRO A 314 12.11 5.67 29.07
CA PRO A 314 12.88 5.29 30.26
C PRO A 314 14.27 5.92 30.33
N ILE A 315 14.64 6.77 29.35
CA ILE A 315 15.96 7.40 29.32
C ILE A 315 15.86 8.80 29.90
N ILE A 316 16.63 9.04 30.96
CA ILE A 316 16.83 10.37 31.54
C ILE A 316 18.25 10.86 31.25
N THR A 317 18.38 12.14 30.93
CA THR A 317 19.70 12.76 30.73
C THR A 317 20.06 13.55 31.97
N LYS A 318 21.18 13.16 32.61
CA LYS A 318 21.70 13.84 33.77
C LYS A 318 23.04 14.48 33.45
N THR A 319 23.19 15.74 33.83
CA THR A 319 24.49 16.42 33.72
C THR A 319 25.35 16.03 34.92
N VAL A 320 26.46 15.37 34.67
CA VAL A 320 27.44 14.98 35.71
C VAL A 320 28.63 15.92 35.60
N LYS A 321 29.05 16.43 36.74
CA LYS A 321 30.26 17.25 36.89
C LYS A 321 31.44 16.33 37.11
N GLU A 322 32.38 16.30 36.19
CA GLU A 322 33.58 15.48 36.21
C GLU A 322 34.81 16.39 36.38
N ARG A 323 35.69 16.06 37.29
CA ARG A 323 36.91 16.80 37.52
C ARG A 323 38.04 16.20 36.67
N LYS A 324 38.34 16.84 35.54
CA LYS A 324 39.31 16.35 34.56
C LYS A 324 40.64 17.10 34.74
N GLN A 325 41.76 16.37 34.79
CA GLN A 325 43.07 16.98 34.77
C GLN A 325 43.37 17.54 33.38
N VAL A 326 43.62 18.86 33.30
CA VAL A 326 43.82 19.58 32.03
C VAL A 326 45.24 20.09 31.85
N GLY A 327 46.14 19.68 32.76
CA GLY A 327 47.53 20.06 32.72
C GLY A 327 48.16 20.06 34.13
N THR A 328 49.25 20.77 34.26
CA THR A 328 49.96 20.95 35.53
C THR A 328 50.23 22.43 35.77
N ILE A 329 50.28 22.83 37.06
CA ILE A 329 50.66 24.14 37.50
C ILE A 329 51.93 24.04 38.33
N LYS A 330 52.90 24.92 38.09
CA LYS A 330 54.10 25.06 38.92
C LYS A 330 53.76 26.01 40.07
N GLN A 331 53.85 25.53 41.33
CA GLN A 331 53.59 26.32 42.49
C GLN A 331 54.87 26.39 43.34
N ARG A 332 55.28 27.62 43.73
CA ARG A 332 56.37 27.79 44.66
C ARG A 332 55.90 27.57 46.09
N VAL A 333 56.51 26.59 46.81
CA VAL A 333 56.14 26.21 48.16
C VAL A 333 57.37 26.35 49.05
N GLY A 334 57.19 26.95 50.25
CA GLY A 334 58.28 27.17 51.27
C GLY A 334 58.46 28.64 51.58
N LYS A 335 59.12 28.93 52.75
CA LYS A 335 59.44 30.30 53.22
C LYS A 335 60.96 30.60 53.10
N GLY A 336 61.33 31.83 52.73
CA GLY A 336 62.72 32.28 52.65
C GLY A 336 63.57 31.56 51.59
N LYS A 337 64.82 31.31 51.87
CA LYS A 337 65.79 30.63 50.97
C LYS A 337 65.47 29.15 50.68
N LYS A 338 64.48 28.54 51.38
CA LYS A 338 64.01 27.14 51.14
C LYS A 338 62.82 27.04 50.22
N ARG A 339 62.58 28.00 49.32
CA ARG A 339 61.51 27.93 48.27
C ARG A 339 61.88 26.92 47.20
N ARG A 340 60.99 25.91 47.01
CA ARG A 340 61.10 24.96 45.92
C ARG A 340 59.86 25.05 45.02
N THR A 341 59.99 24.82 43.68
CA THR A 341 58.89 24.73 42.74
C THR A 341 58.38 23.30 42.75
N VAL A 342 57.06 23.15 43.01
CA VAL A 342 56.40 21.85 42.97
C VAL A 342 55.34 21.92 41.80
N THR A 343 55.37 20.91 40.98
CA THR A 343 54.37 20.74 39.95
C THR A 343 53.16 20.03 40.49
N LYS A 344 52.04 20.69 40.50
CA LYS A 344 50.76 20.09 40.93
C LYS A 344 49.78 19.93 39.70
N PRO A 345 48.96 18.90 39.68
CA PRO A 345 47.95 18.74 38.61
C PRO A 345 46.93 19.89 38.65
N LYS A 346 46.62 20.45 37.46
CA LYS A 346 45.57 21.42 37.29
C LYS A 346 44.29 20.70 36.84
N TYR A 347 43.22 20.90 37.58
CA TYR A 347 41.94 20.28 37.30
C TYR A 347 40.96 21.34 36.83
N GLN A 348 40.08 20.93 35.88
CA GLN A 348 38.96 21.72 35.43
C GLN A 348 37.68 20.88 35.58
N ASN A 349 36.60 21.51 35.97
CA ASN A 349 35.30 20.86 35.99
C ASN A 349 34.76 20.80 34.56
N VAL A 350 34.51 19.60 34.05
CA VAL A 350 33.88 19.33 32.76
C VAL A 350 32.49 18.81 33.04
N PHE A 351 31.50 19.40 32.38
CA PHE A 351 30.13 18.94 32.49
C PHE A 351 29.83 17.98 31.32
N ARG A 352 29.50 16.73 31.66
CA ARG A 352 29.16 15.70 30.70
C ARG A 352 27.71 15.28 30.89
N GLN A 353 26.96 15.22 29.78
CA GLN A 353 25.63 14.63 29.78
C GLN A 353 25.74 13.10 29.75
N VAL A 354 25.18 12.44 30.74
CA VAL A 354 25.13 10.99 30.86
C VAL A 354 23.67 10.55 30.74
N LYS A 355 23.43 9.59 29.87
CA LYS A 355 22.13 8.96 29.76
C LYS A 355 22.01 7.85 30.79
N LEU A 356 21.01 7.94 31.64
CA LEU A 356 20.70 6.95 32.68
C LEU A 356 19.35 6.30 32.35
N VAL A 357 19.16 5.08 32.80
CA VAL A 357 17.89 4.36 32.66
C VAL A 357 17.08 4.56 33.94
N ASP A 358 15.86 5.09 33.78
CA ASP A 358 14.83 5.14 34.83
C ASP A 358 14.21 3.73 34.94
N LEU A 359 14.66 2.96 35.91
CA LEU A 359 14.27 1.56 36.10
C LEU A 359 12.76 1.40 36.29
N PRO A 360 12.03 2.16 37.12
CA PRO A 360 10.57 2.09 37.21
C PRO A 360 9.87 2.29 35.89
N LYS A 361 10.26 3.31 35.11
CA LYS A 361 9.69 3.55 33.78
C LYS A 361 10.03 2.42 32.81
N LYS A 362 11.25 1.89 32.87
CA LYS A 362 11.64 0.76 32.05
C LYS A 362 10.78 -0.47 32.37
N THR A 363 10.63 -0.82 33.65
CA THR A 363 9.81 -1.96 34.08
C THR A 363 8.37 -1.81 33.63
N LYS A 364 7.76 -0.61 33.79
CA LYS A 364 6.42 -0.33 33.31
C LYS A 364 6.31 -0.47 31.79
N LYS A 365 7.29 0.02 31.04
CA LYS A 365 7.35 -0.15 29.59
C LYS A 365 7.43 -1.61 29.17
N ASP A 366 8.36 -2.35 29.76
CA ASP A 366 8.60 -3.77 29.46
C ASP A 366 7.33 -4.61 29.74
N GLU A 367 6.62 -4.28 30.82
CA GLU A 367 5.33 -4.91 31.18
C GLU A 367 4.24 -4.66 30.13
N TYR A 368 4.06 -3.41 29.69
CA TYR A 368 3.08 -3.10 28.64
C TYR A 368 3.46 -3.74 27.30
N GLU A 369 4.74 -3.83 26.97
CA GLU A 369 5.19 -4.56 25.77
C GLU A 369 4.92 -6.07 25.87
N ARG A 370 5.06 -6.65 27.07
CA ARG A 370 4.72 -8.04 27.33
C ARG A 370 3.23 -8.28 27.14
N LEU A 371 2.39 -7.49 27.83
CA LEU A 371 0.92 -7.58 27.72
C LEU A 371 0.43 -7.41 26.27
N ALA A 372 1.01 -6.44 25.55
CA ALA A 372 0.68 -6.24 24.14
C ALA A 372 0.96 -7.49 23.28
N SER A 373 2.04 -8.21 23.56
CA SER A 373 2.38 -9.44 22.83
C SER A 373 1.55 -10.63 23.28
N GLU A 374 1.20 -10.71 24.55
CA GLU A 374 0.31 -11.76 25.08
C GLU A 374 -1.08 -11.65 24.47
N ARG A 375 -1.68 -10.46 24.41
CA ARG A 375 -2.99 -10.29 23.78
C ARG A 375 -3.00 -10.65 22.28
N LEU A 376 -1.87 -10.50 21.58
CA LEU A 376 -1.73 -11.01 20.20
C LEU A 376 -1.64 -12.55 20.16
N LYS A 377 -0.94 -13.17 21.11
CA LYS A 377 -0.87 -14.65 21.21
C LYS A 377 -2.23 -15.24 21.55
N ASP A 378 -2.94 -14.62 22.49
CA ASP A 378 -4.31 -15.00 22.84
C ASP A 378 -5.22 -14.91 21.60
N LEU A 379 -5.08 -13.84 20.79
CA LEU A 379 -5.83 -13.68 19.55
C LEU A 379 -5.51 -14.78 18.53
N LEU A 380 -4.23 -15.16 18.36
CA LEU A 380 -3.82 -16.26 17.48
C LEU A 380 -4.36 -17.62 17.90
N SER A 381 -4.56 -17.83 19.19
CA SER A 381 -5.08 -19.09 19.73
C SER A 381 -6.58 -19.31 19.46
N LEU A 382 -7.30 -18.25 19.07
CA LEU A 382 -8.71 -18.34 18.75
C LEU A 382 -8.94 -19.06 17.41
N PRO A 383 -9.80 -20.08 17.34
CA PRO A 383 -10.01 -20.87 16.11
C PRO A 383 -10.77 -20.12 15.02
N GLN A 384 -11.47 -19.05 15.34
CA GLN A 384 -12.38 -18.32 14.44
C GLN A 384 -11.80 -17.03 13.83
N ILE A 385 -10.48 -16.85 13.86
CA ILE A 385 -9.84 -15.71 13.16
C ILE A 385 -9.61 -16.07 11.70
N ASP A 386 -9.99 -15.14 10.81
CA ASP A 386 -9.72 -15.27 9.38
C ASP A 386 -8.22 -15.08 9.05
N ASP A 387 -7.82 -15.44 7.84
CA ASP A 387 -6.43 -15.33 7.38
C ASP A 387 -5.91 -13.89 7.40
N ASN A 388 -6.75 -12.87 7.17
CA ASN A 388 -6.33 -11.49 7.19
C ASN A 388 -5.96 -11.04 8.61
N LEU A 389 -6.82 -11.37 9.58
CA LEU A 389 -6.55 -11.05 10.98
C LEU A 389 -5.38 -11.88 11.52
N ARG A 390 -5.26 -13.15 11.12
CA ARG A 390 -4.12 -14.02 11.44
C ARG A 390 -2.82 -13.41 10.91
N LEU A 391 -2.80 -12.97 9.66
CA LEU A 391 -1.64 -12.32 9.04
C LEU A 391 -1.27 -11.00 9.74
N GLU A 392 -2.25 -10.13 10.03
CA GLU A 392 -2.02 -8.88 10.79
C GLU A 392 -1.37 -9.19 12.14
N THR A 393 -1.88 -10.22 12.83
CA THR A 393 -1.43 -10.60 14.18
C THR A 393 -0.01 -11.19 14.15
N LEU A 394 0.27 -12.09 13.22
CA LEU A 394 1.61 -12.69 13.03
C LEU A 394 2.65 -11.63 12.68
N ASN A 395 2.34 -10.70 11.76
CA ASN A 395 3.24 -9.61 11.41
C ASN A 395 3.53 -8.69 12.61
N ALA A 396 2.51 -8.37 13.42
CA ALA A 396 2.70 -7.57 14.63
C ALA A 396 3.59 -8.28 15.66
N LEU A 397 3.46 -9.58 15.84
CA LEU A 397 4.34 -10.37 16.71
C LEU A 397 5.76 -10.45 16.16
N ALA A 398 5.94 -10.72 14.85
CA ALA A 398 7.25 -10.79 14.22
C ALA A 398 8.00 -9.45 14.33
N ALA A 399 7.34 -8.32 14.10
CA ALA A 399 7.92 -7.00 14.25
C ALA A 399 8.41 -6.73 15.69
N ARG A 400 7.62 -7.11 16.71
CA ARG A 400 7.99 -6.95 18.14
C ARG A 400 9.15 -7.86 18.54
N ALA A 401 9.11 -9.13 18.10
CA ALA A 401 10.16 -10.09 18.36
C ALA A 401 11.48 -9.66 17.69
N THR A 402 11.42 -9.16 16.46
CA THR A 402 12.56 -8.59 15.72
C THR A 402 13.19 -7.41 16.49
N ALA A 403 12.37 -6.47 16.96
CA ALA A 403 12.83 -5.32 17.74
C ALA A 403 13.52 -5.73 19.04
N LYS A 404 13.18 -6.90 19.61
CA LYS A 404 13.78 -7.48 20.82
C LYS A 404 14.91 -8.49 20.54
N ASN A 405 15.30 -8.67 19.27
CA ASN A 405 16.30 -9.68 18.85
C ASN A 405 15.95 -11.12 19.28
N GLN A 406 14.68 -11.48 19.34
CA GLN A 406 14.17 -12.81 19.64
C GLN A 406 14.16 -13.69 18.38
N ASP A 407 15.33 -13.93 17.80
CA ASP A 407 15.49 -14.52 16.46
C ASP A 407 14.82 -15.89 16.31
N ALA A 408 14.93 -16.77 17.32
CA ALA A 408 14.30 -18.08 17.28
C ALA A 408 12.78 -17.96 17.13
N TYR A 409 12.15 -17.07 17.89
CA TYR A 409 10.70 -16.86 17.79
C TYR A 409 10.30 -16.21 16.44
N VAL A 410 11.13 -15.28 15.91
CA VAL A 410 10.89 -14.72 14.59
C VAL A 410 10.97 -15.82 13.52
N GLN A 411 11.92 -16.75 13.61
CA GLN A 411 12.05 -17.88 12.67
C GLN A 411 10.87 -18.85 12.73
N GLU A 412 10.16 -18.96 13.85
CA GLU A 412 8.91 -19.72 13.97
C GLU A 412 7.71 -19.00 13.32
N LEU A 413 7.67 -17.66 13.40
CA LEU A 413 6.56 -16.86 12.88
C LEU A 413 6.63 -16.64 11.37
N VAL A 414 7.81 -16.40 10.82
CA VAL A 414 8.00 -16.03 9.40
C VAL A 414 7.44 -17.08 8.44
N PRO A 415 7.68 -18.40 8.59
CA PRO A 415 7.08 -19.39 7.71
C PRO A 415 5.55 -19.38 7.71
N GLN A 416 4.94 -19.09 8.86
CA GLN A 416 3.48 -18.99 8.97
C GLN A 416 2.94 -17.77 8.20
N ILE A 417 3.66 -16.65 8.23
CA ILE A 417 3.32 -15.45 7.46
C ILE A 417 3.44 -15.75 5.96
N ILE A 418 4.55 -16.34 5.54
CA ILE A 418 4.82 -16.67 4.12
C ILE A 418 3.79 -17.68 3.57
N LYS A 419 3.34 -18.63 4.39
CA LYS A 419 2.27 -19.56 4.00
C LYS A 419 0.97 -18.83 3.66
N ILE A 420 0.65 -17.78 4.39
CA ILE A 420 -0.55 -16.97 4.16
C ILE A 420 -0.30 -15.94 3.05
N ASP A 421 0.82 -15.24 3.07
CA ASP A 421 1.22 -14.25 2.07
C ASP A 421 2.61 -14.58 1.52
N PRO A 422 2.68 -15.30 0.40
CA PRO A 422 3.95 -15.75 -0.18
C PRO A 422 4.91 -14.63 -0.58
N LEU A 423 4.41 -13.42 -0.77
CA LEU A 423 5.23 -12.26 -1.17
C LEU A 423 5.66 -11.38 0.01
N ALA A 424 5.17 -11.67 1.21
CA ALA A 424 5.60 -10.97 2.40
C ALA A 424 7.10 -11.20 2.69
N ASP A 425 7.75 -10.18 3.21
CA ASP A 425 9.17 -10.22 3.57
C ASP A 425 9.43 -9.81 5.04
N PRO A 426 8.63 -10.32 6.00
CA PRO A 426 8.75 -9.93 7.39
C PRO A 426 10.15 -10.24 7.92
N SER A 427 10.78 -9.26 8.56
CA SER A 427 12.11 -9.41 9.19
C SER A 427 13.26 -9.82 8.24
N LEU A 428 13.06 -9.81 6.93
CA LEU A 428 14.08 -10.18 5.94
C LEU A 428 15.36 -9.37 6.13
N GLN A 429 15.25 -8.04 6.23
CA GLN A 429 16.41 -7.16 6.40
C GLN A 429 17.18 -7.48 7.70
N HIS A 430 16.47 -7.80 8.78
CA HIS A 430 17.09 -8.18 10.06
C HIS A 430 17.95 -9.46 9.94
N PHE A 431 17.42 -10.50 9.32
CA PHE A 431 18.17 -11.75 9.10
C PHE A 431 19.32 -11.55 8.13
N TRP A 432 19.09 -10.75 7.08
CA TRP A 432 20.13 -10.41 6.13
C TRP A 432 21.29 -9.69 6.78
N ASP A 433 21.04 -8.62 7.55
CA ASP A 433 22.09 -7.84 8.22
C ASP A 433 22.87 -8.67 9.22
N LYS A 434 22.22 -9.56 9.98
CA LYS A 434 22.90 -10.50 10.87
C LYS A 434 23.74 -11.51 10.12
N GLY A 435 23.22 -12.10 9.04
CA GLY A 435 23.95 -13.04 8.20
C GLY A 435 25.17 -12.39 7.56
N TRP A 436 24.99 -11.18 7.03
CA TRP A 436 26.08 -10.40 6.44
C TRP A 436 27.16 -10.02 7.46
N ALA A 437 26.76 -9.51 8.64
CA ALA A 437 27.69 -9.19 9.71
C ALA A 437 28.46 -10.43 10.22
N ALA A 438 27.82 -11.60 10.29
CA ALA A 438 28.49 -12.85 10.63
C ALA A 438 29.52 -13.22 9.55
N TYR A 439 29.16 -13.13 8.26
CA TYR A 439 30.06 -13.37 7.14
C TYR A 439 31.29 -12.47 7.16
N GLU A 440 31.12 -11.17 7.38
CA GLU A 440 32.23 -10.19 7.46
C GLU A 440 33.18 -10.45 8.65
N ARG A 441 32.67 -10.94 9.79
CA ARG A 441 33.49 -11.32 10.95
C ARG A 441 34.16 -12.68 10.80
N GLY A 442 33.88 -13.43 9.72
CA GLY A 442 34.41 -14.77 9.49
C GLY A 442 33.63 -15.89 10.20
N ASP A 443 32.52 -15.59 10.87
CA ASP A 443 31.59 -16.60 11.39
C ASP A 443 30.75 -17.18 10.22
N LEU A 444 31.43 -18.03 9.43
CA LEU A 444 30.82 -18.63 8.24
C LEU A 444 29.74 -19.66 8.60
N GLY A 445 29.81 -20.28 9.78
CA GLY A 445 28.78 -21.20 10.27
C GLY A 445 27.47 -20.47 10.60
N GLY A 446 27.56 -19.36 11.33
CA GLY A 446 26.41 -18.50 11.65
C GLY A 446 25.79 -17.86 10.39
N ALA A 447 26.64 -17.31 9.51
CA ALA A 447 26.21 -16.74 8.23
C ALA A 447 25.48 -17.76 7.36
N ARG A 448 26.04 -18.98 7.21
CA ARG A 448 25.47 -20.08 6.45
C ARG A 448 24.07 -20.45 6.91
N LYS A 449 23.86 -20.55 8.23
CA LYS A 449 22.54 -20.87 8.81
C LYS A 449 21.50 -19.82 8.43
N LEU A 450 21.83 -18.54 8.52
CA LEU A 450 20.91 -17.44 8.21
C LEU A 450 20.63 -17.33 6.71
N PHE A 451 21.64 -17.42 5.84
CA PHE A 451 21.42 -17.38 4.39
C PHE A 451 20.60 -18.58 3.92
N ARG A 452 20.82 -19.78 4.50
CA ARG A 452 20.02 -20.96 4.21
C ARG A 452 18.57 -20.77 4.64
N PHE A 453 18.34 -20.27 5.87
CA PHE A 453 17.00 -19.94 6.35
C PHE A 453 16.26 -18.98 5.42
N ILE A 454 16.94 -17.91 4.97
CA ILE A 454 16.33 -16.95 4.03
C ILE A 454 15.99 -17.63 2.70
N ALA A 455 16.91 -18.40 2.12
CA ALA A 455 16.72 -19.08 0.84
C ALA A 455 15.57 -20.11 0.85
N ASP A 456 15.41 -20.81 1.97
CA ASP A 456 14.38 -21.85 2.13
C ASP A 456 13.00 -21.28 2.48
N THR A 457 12.96 -20.11 3.12
CA THR A 457 11.72 -19.55 3.67
C THR A 457 11.06 -18.54 2.73
N TYR A 458 11.83 -17.58 2.18
CA TYR A 458 11.26 -16.52 1.36
C TYR A 458 11.12 -16.95 -0.10
N THR A 459 9.97 -16.61 -0.70
CA THR A 459 9.63 -17.11 -2.05
C THR A 459 10.03 -16.16 -3.17
N HIS A 460 10.29 -14.86 -2.86
CA HIS A 460 10.64 -13.89 -3.90
C HIS A 460 11.95 -14.29 -4.61
N PRO A 461 11.95 -14.47 -5.96
CA PRO A 461 13.08 -15.05 -6.69
C PRO A 461 14.42 -14.34 -6.43
N ASN A 462 14.43 -13.01 -6.42
CA ASN A 462 15.67 -12.25 -6.19
C ASN A 462 16.23 -12.42 -4.77
N VAL A 463 15.38 -12.57 -3.75
CA VAL A 463 15.78 -12.83 -2.35
C VAL A 463 16.39 -14.19 -2.23
N LYS A 464 15.73 -15.21 -2.82
CA LYS A 464 16.18 -16.59 -2.82
C LYS A 464 17.56 -16.72 -3.49
N ARG A 465 17.72 -16.16 -4.70
CA ARG A 465 18.97 -16.20 -5.45
C ARG A 465 20.12 -15.50 -4.74
N GLN A 466 19.86 -14.32 -4.15
CA GLN A 466 20.84 -13.63 -3.33
C GLN A 466 21.32 -14.51 -2.17
N SER A 467 20.39 -15.12 -1.45
CA SER A 467 20.70 -15.93 -0.27
C SER A 467 21.38 -17.26 -0.64
N GLU A 468 20.96 -17.91 -1.72
CA GLU A 468 21.62 -19.10 -2.29
C GLU A 468 23.08 -18.79 -2.68
N TYR A 469 23.34 -17.62 -3.29
CA TYR A 469 24.69 -17.22 -3.65
C TYR A 469 25.58 -17.09 -2.41
N TRP A 470 25.12 -16.36 -1.39
CA TRP A 470 25.91 -16.14 -0.17
C TRP A 470 26.02 -17.41 0.70
N TYR A 471 25.02 -18.28 0.65
CA TYR A 471 25.12 -19.63 1.20
C TYR A 471 26.26 -20.42 0.53
N ALA A 472 26.31 -20.43 -0.81
CA ALA A 472 27.38 -21.06 -1.58
C ALA A 472 28.75 -20.41 -1.28
N ARG A 473 28.82 -19.09 -1.09
CA ARG A 473 30.06 -18.42 -0.67
C ARG A 473 30.57 -18.90 0.72
N CYS A 474 29.67 -19.18 1.65
CA CYS A 474 30.04 -19.77 2.93
C CYS A 474 30.59 -21.19 2.75
N LEU A 475 29.95 -22.02 1.92
CA LEU A 475 30.39 -23.38 1.60
C LEU A 475 31.80 -23.38 0.95
N ASP A 476 32.00 -22.54 -0.06
CA ASP A 476 33.27 -22.40 -0.78
C ASP A 476 34.41 -22.01 0.18
N ARG A 477 34.18 -21.06 1.08
CA ARG A 477 35.16 -20.62 2.07
C ARG A 477 35.40 -21.61 3.21
N THR A 478 34.52 -22.60 3.40
CA THR A 478 34.66 -23.67 4.41
C THR A 478 35.13 -24.98 3.77
N GLY A 479 35.53 -24.99 2.48
CA GLY A 479 36.11 -26.13 1.78
C GLY A 479 35.10 -27.09 1.13
N GLN A 480 33.81 -26.83 1.22
CA GLN A 480 32.72 -27.61 0.59
C GLN A 480 32.52 -27.15 -0.87
N LYS A 481 33.59 -27.32 -1.70
CA LYS A 481 33.70 -26.72 -3.03
C LYS A 481 32.71 -27.32 -4.04
N GLU A 482 32.45 -28.62 -3.96
CA GLU A 482 31.55 -29.34 -4.88
C GLU A 482 30.10 -28.86 -4.70
N GLU A 483 29.64 -28.72 -3.45
CA GLU A 483 28.31 -28.23 -3.15
C GLU A 483 28.17 -26.74 -3.57
N ALA A 484 29.17 -25.92 -3.30
CA ALA A 484 29.21 -24.52 -3.74
C ALA A 484 29.16 -24.41 -5.28
N ALA A 485 29.93 -25.22 -6.01
CA ALA A 485 29.98 -25.26 -7.47
C ALA A 485 28.62 -25.61 -8.07
N ALA A 486 27.91 -26.59 -7.49
CA ALA A 486 26.56 -26.96 -7.92
C ALA A 486 25.58 -25.80 -7.83
N ILE A 487 25.62 -25.04 -6.72
CA ILE A 487 24.77 -23.85 -6.53
C ILE A 487 25.17 -22.73 -7.50
N TYR A 488 26.46 -22.47 -7.69
CA TYR A 488 26.91 -21.49 -8.67
C TYR A 488 26.46 -21.86 -10.08
N GLN A 489 26.55 -23.14 -10.47
CA GLN A 489 26.09 -23.61 -11.78
C GLN A 489 24.56 -23.38 -11.92
N LYS A 490 23.77 -23.74 -10.92
CA LYS A 490 22.32 -23.45 -10.88
C LYS A 490 22.02 -21.97 -11.09
N LEU A 491 22.73 -21.08 -10.37
CA LEU A 491 22.52 -19.63 -10.49
C LEU A 491 22.91 -19.10 -11.87
N ALA A 492 24.01 -19.58 -12.44
CA ALA A 492 24.51 -19.19 -13.77
C ALA A 492 23.59 -19.64 -14.91
N SER A 493 22.88 -20.78 -14.76
CA SER A 493 21.99 -21.37 -15.76
C SER A 493 20.61 -20.66 -15.87
N ALA A 494 20.35 -19.64 -15.08
CA ALA A 494 19.10 -18.89 -15.17
C ALA A 494 18.93 -18.19 -16.53
N PRO A 495 17.69 -18.03 -17.04
CA PRO A 495 17.42 -17.39 -18.32
C PRO A 495 17.99 -15.98 -18.46
N TYR A 496 18.08 -15.24 -17.35
CA TYR A 496 18.57 -13.87 -17.30
C TYR A 496 19.87 -13.79 -16.48
N ALA A 497 20.80 -12.95 -16.94
CA ALA A 497 22.07 -12.70 -16.26
C ALA A 497 21.90 -11.63 -15.17
N ASP A 498 21.26 -12.00 -14.04
CA ASP A 498 21.25 -11.14 -12.87
C ASP A 498 22.64 -11.03 -12.22
N LEU A 499 22.78 -10.19 -11.21
CA LEU A 499 24.06 -9.98 -10.54
C LEU A 499 24.65 -11.29 -9.99
N TYR A 500 23.82 -12.16 -9.42
CA TYR A 500 24.28 -13.42 -8.81
C TYR A 500 24.63 -14.49 -9.84
N ALA A 501 23.99 -14.50 -11.01
CA ALA A 501 24.43 -15.30 -12.15
C ALA A 501 25.81 -14.87 -12.62
N MET A 502 26.06 -13.57 -12.74
CA MET A 502 27.35 -13.03 -13.17
C MET A 502 28.45 -13.29 -12.14
N HIS A 503 28.14 -13.18 -10.85
CA HIS A 503 29.07 -13.54 -9.79
C HIS A 503 29.37 -15.04 -9.77
N ALA A 504 28.38 -15.90 -10.01
CA ALA A 504 28.57 -17.34 -10.13
C ALA A 504 29.51 -17.70 -11.32
N VAL A 505 29.37 -17.02 -12.45
CA VAL A 505 30.28 -17.16 -13.60
C VAL A 505 31.72 -16.76 -13.20
N SER A 506 31.90 -15.67 -12.45
CA SER A 506 33.23 -15.26 -11.96
C SER A 506 33.84 -16.27 -10.97
N ARG A 507 33.04 -17.22 -10.46
CA ARG A 507 33.46 -18.36 -9.61
C ARG A 507 33.62 -19.67 -10.37
N GLY A 508 33.65 -19.62 -11.71
CA GLY A 508 33.90 -20.77 -12.56
C GLY A 508 32.67 -21.50 -13.09
N ALA A 509 31.45 -21.04 -12.76
CA ALA A 509 30.24 -21.60 -13.34
C ALA A 509 30.14 -21.24 -14.85
N LYS A 510 29.56 -22.15 -15.64
CA LYS A 510 29.34 -21.92 -17.08
C LYS A 510 27.93 -21.38 -17.30
N ARG A 511 27.85 -20.23 -18.00
CA ARG A 511 26.56 -19.69 -18.40
C ARG A 511 26.06 -20.38 -19.65
N GLN A 512 24.81 -20.81 -19.63
CA GLN A 512 24.08 -21.24 -20.82
C GLN A 512 23.22 -20.09 -21.29
N GLU A 513 23.40 -19.65 -22.54
CA GLU A 513 22.56 -18.64 -23.15
C GLU A 513 21.18 -19.22 -23.45
N THR A 514 20.15 -18.65 -22.86
CA THR A 514 18.77 -18.99 -23.21
C THR A 514 18.37 -18.20 -24.44
N LYS A 515 18.18 -18.93 -25.57
CA LYS A 515 17.75 -18.35 -26.84
C LYS A 515 16.24 -18.06 -26.80
N GLY A 516 15.82 -17.05 -27.56
CA GLY A 516 14.43 -16.69 -27.82
C GLY A 516 13.97 -15.46 -27.05
N ASN A 517 13.24 -14.62 -27.77
CA ASN A 517 12.64 -13.40 -27.26
C ASN A 517 11.28 -13.72 -26.63
N PRO A 518 11.07 -13.47 -25.33
CA PRO A 518 9.81 -13.77 -24.65
C PRO A 518 8.62 -12.96 -25.20
N LEU A 519 8.84 -11.82 -25.90
CA LEU A 519 7.77 -11.06 -26.55
C LEU A 519 7.24 -11.71 -27.83
N LYS A 520 7.99 -12.66 -28.42
CA LYS A 520 7.63 -13.41 -29.63
C LYS A 520 6.98 -14.77 -29.30
N ARG A 521 6.71 -15.05 -28.03
CA ARG A 521 6.06 -16.30 -27.64
C ARG A 521 4.61 -16.33 -28.09
N GLU A 522 4.22 -17.43 -28.71
CA GLU A 522 2.83 -17.81 -28.88
C GLU A 522 2.26 -18.23 -27.51
N GLY A 523 1.25 -17.55 -27.06
CA GLY A 523 0.56 -17.85 -25.81
C GLY A 523 -0.70 -17.00 -25.70
N PRO A 524 -1.62 -17.34 -24.79
CA PRO A 524 -2.83 -16.54 -24.64
C PRO A 524 -2.46 -15.10 -24.33
N ASP A 525 -3.01 -14.16 -25.08
CA ASP A 525 -2.85 -12.73 -24.80
C ASP A 525 -3.63 -12.38 -23.53
N TRP A 526 -3.36 -11.19 -22.98
CA TRP A 526 -4.06 -10.73 -21.78
C TRP A 526 -5.60 -10.73 -21.95
N GLY A 527 -6.10 -10.37 -23.13
CA GLY A 527 -7.53 -10.43 -23.46
C GLY A 527 -8.11 -11.83 -23.26
N ASP A 528 -7.45 -12.86 -23.80
CA ASP A 528 -7.87 -14.27 -23.66
C ASP A 528 -7.83 -14.74 -22.19
N ILE A 529 -6.81 -14.34 -21.46
CA ILE A 529 -6.66 -14.68 -20.03
C ILE A 529 -7.77 -13.99 -19.23
N ALA A 530 -8.00 -12.71 -19.47
CA ALA A 530 -9.01 -11.94 -18.77
C ALA A 530 -10.42 -12.47 -19.05
N GLU A 531 -10.75 -12.78 -20.30
CA GLU A 531 -12.07 -13.31 -20.67
C GLU A 531 -12.37 -14.66 -20.01
N LYS A 532 -11.35 -15.55 -19.90
CA LYS A 532 -11.53 -16.90 -19.37
C LYS A 532 -11.36 -17.01 -17.86
N GLN A 533 -10.58 -16.14 -17.24
CA GLN A 533 -10.13 -16.29 -15.85
C GLN A 533 -10.45 -15.08 -14.95
N MET A 534 -11.10 -14.02 -15.48
CA MET A 534 -11.45 -12.84 -14.67
C MET A 534 -12.44 -13.24 -13.57
N PRO A 535 -12.12 -12.98 -12.30
CA PRO A 535 -13.06 -13.21 -11.19
C PRO A 535 -14.39 -12.47 -11.41
N GLU A 536 -15.52 -13.10 -11.07
CA GLU A 536 -16.86 -12.55 -11.26
C GLU A 536 -17.02 -11.14 -10.67
N GLU A 537 -16.41 -10.90 -9.50
CA GLU A 537 -16.46 -9.63 -8.80
C GLU A 537 -15.75 -8.50 -9.56
N LEU A 538 -14.83 -8.83 -10.47
CA LEU A 538 -14.06 -7.88 -11.27
C LEU A 538 -14.58 -7.76 -12.73
N GLN A 539 -15.50 -8.61 -13.16
CA GLN A 539 -16.06 -8.62 -14.53
C GLN A 539 -16.57 -7.25 -14.96
N LEU A 540 -17.36 -6.60 -14.09
CA LEU A 540 -17.89 -5.27 -14.40
C LEU A 540 -16.76 -4.23 -14.59
N ALA A 541 -15.73 -4.27 -13.77
CA ALA A 541 -14.59 -3.38 -13.91
C ALA A 541 -13.81 -3.64 -15.21
N TYR A 542 -13.66 -4.91 -15.60
CA TYR A 542 -13.05 -5.30 -16.87
C TYR A 542 -13.87 -4.79 -18.08
N GLU A 543 -15.19 -4.97 -18.08
CA GLU A 543 -16.08 -4.45 -19.12
C GLU A 543 -16.01 -2.92 -19.22
N LEU A 544 -16.03 -2.21 -18.08
CA LEU A 544 -15.87 -0.75 -18.04
C LEU A 544 -14.51 -0.28 -18.56
N THR A 545 -13.45 -1.07 -18.34
CA THR A 545 -12.11 -0.81 -18.89
C THR A 545 -12.14 -0.92 -20.41
N ALA A 546 -12.74 -1.98 -20.96
CA ALA A 546 -12.90 -2.19 -22.38
C ALA A 546 -13.73 -1.07 -23.05
N LEU A 547 -14.64 -0.43 -22.29
CA LEU A 547 -15.44 0.73 -22.68
C LEU A 547 -14.72 2.07 -22.47
N SER A 548 -13.44 2.06 -22.13
CA SER A 548 -12.65 3.27 -21.79
C SER A 548 -13.25 4.10 -20.64
N SER A 549 -14.09 3.48 -19.79
CA SER A 549 -14.69 4.10 -18.60
C SER A 549 -13.76 3.99 -17.38
N MET A 550 -12.52 4.46 -17.50
CA MET A 550 -11.44 4.21 -16.54
C MET A 550 -11.74 4.66 -15.11
N ARG A 551 -12.46 5.79 -14.95
CA ARG A 551 -12.87 6.29 -13.63
C ARG A 551 -13.81 5.32 -12.94
N ASP A 552 -14.85 4.90 -13.64
CA ASP A 552 -15.89 4.01 -13.10
C ASP A 552 -15.32 2.61 -12.85
N ALA A 553 -14.50 2.10 -13.78
CA ALA A 553 -13.76 0.86 -13.63
C ALA A 553 -12.86 0.89 -12.38
N SER A 554 -12.13 1.99 -12.16
CA SER A 554 -11.26 2.13 -10.97
C SER A 554 -12.04 2.15 -9.65
N LEU A 555 -13.25 2.73 -9.65
CA LEU A 555 -14.13 2.73 -8.47
C LEU A 555 -14.65 1.32 -8.18
N GLU A 556 -15.09 0.58 -9.21
CA GLU A 556 -15.51 -0.82 -9.07
C GLU A 556 -14.36 -1.73 -8.63
N LEU A 557 -13.16 -1.56 -9.17
CA LEU A 557 -11.98 -2.29 -8.73
C LEU A 557 -11.72 -2.10 -7.24
N ARG A 558 -11.68 -0.85 -6.76
CA ARG A 558 -11.44 -0.54 -5.34
C ARG A 558 -12.50 -1.15 -4.43
N ARG A 559 -13.76 -1.16 -4.87
CA ARG A 559 -14.88 -1.73 -4.12
C ARG A 559 -14.80 -3.25 -4.02
N ASN A 560 -14.37 -3.91 -5.10
CA ASN A 560 -14.44 -5.36 -5.25
C ASN A 560 -13.08 -6.06 -5.11
N MET A 561 -11.97 -5.32 -4.96
CA MET A 561 -10.66 -5.91 -4.73
C MET A 561 -10.65 -6.69 -3.42
N ARG A 562 -10.20 -7.94 -3.52
CA ARG A 562 -9.97 -8.87 -2.42
C ARG A 562 -8.57 -9.43 -2.58
N ARG A 563 -8.08 -10.11 -1.56
CA ARG A 563 -6.74 -10.72 -1.60
C ARG A 563 -6.63 -11.75 -2.73
N GLU A 564 -7.62 -12.60 -2.86
CA GLU A 564 -7.69 -13.69 -3.83
C GLU A 564 -7.76 -13.23 -5.28
N ASN A 565 -8.27 -12.02 -5.54
CA ASN A 565 -8.37 -11.43 -6.87
C ASN A 565 -7.39 -10.26 -7.13
N THR A 566 -6.46 -10.01 -6.19
CA THR A 566 -5.52 -8.86 -6.26
C THR A 566 -4.72 -8.84 -7.57
N LYS A 567 -4.28 -9.99 -8.07
CA LYS A 567 -3.52 -10.11 -9.32
C LYS A 567 -4.26 -9.48 -10.50
N PHE A 568 -5.52 -9.83 -10.71
CA PHE A 568 -6.35 -9.30 -11.79
C PHE A 568 -6.72 -7.83 -11.57
N ALA A 569 -7.04 -7.46 -10.34
CA ALA A 569 -7.36 -6.07 -10.00
C ALA A 569 -6.17 -5.14 -10.24
N GLU A 570 -4.96 -5.53 -9.83
CA GLU A 570 -3.74 -4.75 -10.07
C GLU A 570 -3.33 -4.73 -11.55
N ALA A 571 -3.58 -5.82 -12.32
CA ALA A 571 -3.37 -5.83 -13.75
C ALA A 571 -4.26 -4.80 -14.46
N LEU A 572 -5.55 -4.75 -14.16
CA LEU A 572 -6.49 -3.74 -14.68
C LEU A 572 -6.10 -2.32 -14.21
N MET A 573 -5.69 -2.15 -12.95
CA MET A 573 -5.21 -0.86 -12.46
C MET A 573 -3.96 -0.39 -13.22
N ALA A 574 -3.08 -1.31 -13.63
CA ALA A 574 -1.92 -0.96 -14.45
C ALA A 574 -2.34 -0.41 -15.82
N GLU A 575 -3.32 -1.01 -16.48
CA GLU A 575 -3.89 -0.50 -17.73
C GLU A 575 -4.49 0.90 -17.55
N HIS A 576 -5.26 1.13 -16.47
CA HIS A 576 -5.82 2.44 -16.17
C HIS A 576 -4.75 3.51 -15.95
N HIS A 577 -3.72 3.17 -15.18
CA HIS A 577 -2.61 4.09 -14.94
C HIS A 577 -1.82 4.39 -16.21
N HIS A 578 -1.62 3.38 -17.07
CA HIS A 578 -0.96 3.56 -18.37
C HIS A 578 -1.76 4.49 -19.28
N ALA A 579 -3.05 4.24 -19.43
CA ALA A 579 -3.94 5.09 -20.21
C ALA A 579 -4.01 6.55 -19.71
N ALA A 580 -3.82 6.73 -18.38
CA ALA A 580 -3.78 8.05 -17.75
C ALA A 580 -2.39 8.72 -17.77
N GLY A 581 -1.37 8.11 -18.38
CA GLY A 581 0.02 8.62 -18.38
C GLY A 581 0.66 8.60 -16.97
N GLN A 582 0.15 7.79 -16.05
CA GLN A 582 0.62 7.69 -14.66
C GLN A 582 1.63 6.55 -14.53
N GLU A 583 2.76 6.65 -15.22
CA GLU A 583 3.73 5.57 -15.38
C GLU A 583 4.20 4.97 -14.04
N VAL A 584 4.53 5.80 -13.05
CA VAL A 584 4.98 5.32 -11.73
C VAL A 584 3.92 4.42 -11.07
N LEU A 585 2.64 4.77 -11.18
CA LEU A 585 1.55 3.99 -10.62
C LEU A 585 1.34 2.70 -11.41
N MET A 586 1.43 2.78 -12.74
CA MET A 586 1.39 1.60 -13.63
C MET A 586 2.47 0.58 -13.23
N TYR A 587 3.73 0.98 -13.08
CA TYR A 587 4.82 0.09 -12.67
C TYR A 587 4.59 -0.53 -11.28
N ARG A 588 4.02 0.23 -10.36
CA ARG A 588 3.67 -0.30 -9.02
C ARG A 588 2.60 -1.38 -9.11
N SER A 589 1.54 -1.13 -9.87
CA SER A 589 0.47 -2.11 -10.07
C SER A 589 0.96 -3.35 -10.82
N LEU A 590 1.77 -3.20 -11.88
CA LEU A 590 2.37 -4.34 -12.59
C LEU A 590 3.19 -5.23 -11.67
N ARG A 591 4.01 -4.65 -10.79
CA ARG A 591 4.85 -5.42 -9.86
C ARG A 591 4.05 -6.11 -8.76
N ARG A 592 2.86 -5.62 -8.41
CA ARG A 592 1.94 -6.30 -7.49
C ARG A 592 1.18 -7.43 -8.19
N ALA A 593 0.75 -7.21 -9.43
CA ALA A 593 0.11 -8.24 -10.24
C ALA A 593 1.07 -9.38 -10.61
N TRP A 594 2.31 -8.99 -10.96
CA TRP A 594 3.34 -9.86 -11.50
C TRP A 594 4.68 -9.65 -10.77
N PRO A 595 4.84 -10.20 -9.55
CA PRO A 595 6.09 -10.07 -8.77
C PRO A 595 7.32 -10.65 -9.48
N GLN A 596 7.12 -11.52 -10.50
CA GLN A 596 8.16 -12.07 -11.34
C GLN A 596 8.83 -11.02 -12.25
N LEU A 597 8.20 -9.88 -12.50
CA LEU A 597 8.79 -8.79 -13.29
C LEU A 597 10.12 -8.33 -12.69
N ALA A 598 11.10 -8.11 -13.55
CA ALA A 598 12.49 -7.83 -13.17
C ALA A 598 13.13 -8.93 -12.29
N THR A 599 12.75 -10.18 -12.51
CA THR A 599 13.39 -11.37 -11.97
C THR A 599 13.74 -12.38 -13.08
N VAL A 600 14.45 -13.43 -12.72
CA VAL A 600 14.78 -14.51 -13.68
C VAL A 600 13.57 -15.34 -14.11
N GLU A 601 12.43 -15.19 -13.48
CA GLU A 601 11.17 -15.90 -13.72
C GLU A 601 10.16 -15.10 -14.54
N GLN A 602 10.54 -13.92 -15.03
CA GLN A 602 9.63 -13.01 -15.74
C GLN A 602 9.04 -13.57 -17.04
N ASP A 603 9.58 -14.64 -17.57
CA ASP A 603 9.01 -15.34 -18.74
C ASP A 603 7.60 -15.90 -18.48
N SER A 604 7.21 -16.06 -17.23
CA SER A 604 5.85 -16.46 -16.83
C SER A 604 4.82 -15.34 -16.94
N VAL A 605 5.26 -14.10 -17.17
CA VAL A 605 4.39 -12.93 -17.30
C VAL A 605 3.86 -12.86 -18.75
N PRO A 606 2.56 -12.55 -18.98
CA PRO A 606 2.03 -12.36 -20.32
C PRO A 606 2.82 -11.32 -21.12
N ALA A 607 3.04 -11.57 -22.40
CA ALA A 607 3.84 -10.72 -23.28
C ALA A 607 3.31 -9.26 -23.33
N TYR A 608 2.00 -9.09 -23.22
CA TYR A 608 1.33 -7.77 -23.11
C TYR A 608 1.93 -6.94 -21.97
N PHE A 609 2.03 -7.50 -20.76
CA PHE A 609 2.58 -6.80 -19.60
C PHE A 609 4.09 -6.68 -19.62
N LEU A 610 4.80 -7.61 -20.27
CA LEU A 610 6.24 -7.46 -20.52
C LEU A 610 6.51 -6.26 -21.42
N ARG A 611 5.73 -6.09 -22.51
CA ARG A 611 5.83 -4.89 -23.39
C ARG A 611 5.53 -3.60 -22.65
N MET A 612 4.53 -3.61 -21.77
CA MET A 612 4.19 -2.45 -20.93
C MET A 612 5.28 -2.13 -19.91
N TYR A 613 5.92 -3.14 -19.32
CA TYR A 613 6.97 -2.98 -18.32
C TYR A 613 8.34 -2.62 -18.92
N TYR A 614 8.64 -3.06 -20.15
CA TYR A 614 9.89 -2.81 -20.85
C TYR A 614 9.66 -2.00 -22.13
N PRO A 615 9.33 -0.70 -22.05
CA PRO A 615 9.11 0.11 -23.22
C PRO A 615 10.39 0.27 -24.04
N LEU A 616 10.25 0.31 -25.39
CA LEU A 616 11.34 0.55 -26.32
C LEU A 616 11.29 1.97 -26.92
N LYS A 617 10.65 2.90 -26.21
CA LYS A 617 10.58 4.33 -26.59
C LYS A 617 12.00 4.93 -26.70
N TYR A 618 12.16 5.93 -27.56
CA TYR A 618 13.44 6.63 -27.77
C TYR A 618 14.56 5.70 -28.25
N GLY A 619 14.21 4.63 -28.99
CA GLY A 619 15.16 3.61 -29.41
C GLY A 619 16.27 4.16 -30.31
N GLU A 620 15.93 5.04 -31.24
CA GLU A 620 16.88 5.69 -32.19
C GLU A 620 17.93 6.51 -31.44
N ASP A 621 17.53 7.43 -30.56
CA ASP A 621 18.44 8.24 -29.75
C ASP A 621 19.36 7.37 -28.88
N ILE A 622 18.79 6.31 -28.27
CA ILE A 622 19.53 5.41 -27.39
C ILE A 622 20.59 4.63 -28.18
N GLU A 623 20.23 4.06 -29.33
CA GLU A 623 21.15 3.29 -30.18
C GLU A 623 22.25 4.19 -30.76
N GLU A 624 21.89 5.37 -31.26
CA GLU A 624 22.83 6.33 -31.82
C GLU A 624 23.90 6.72 -30.79
N TYR A 625 23.48 7.23 -29.61
CA TYR A 625 24.43 7.72 -28.62
C TYR A 625 25.14 6.59 -27.85
N ALA A 626 24.55 5.40 -27.75
CA ALA A 626 25.26 4.24 -27.25
C ALA A 626 26.38 3.81 -28.19
N LYS A 627 26.12 3.74 -29.50
CA LYS A 627 27.11 3.42 -30.55
C LYS A 627 28.21 4.47 -30.62
N GLU A 628 27.86 5.77 -30.64
CA GLU A 628 28.83 6.87 -30.66
C GLU A 628 29.84 6.76 -29.51
N ARG A 629 29.42 6.27 -28.35
CA ARG A 629 30.21 6.23 -27.11
C ARG A 629 30.71 4.83 -26.73
N ASP A 630 30.55 3.86 -27.60
CA ASP A 630 30.87 2.46 -27.27
C ASP A 630 30.28 2.05 -25.91
N LEU A 631 28.96 2.18 -25.82
CA LEU A 631 28.15 1.75 -24.68
C LEU A 631 27.21 0.63 -25.10
N ASP A 632 26.85 -0.22 -24.14
CA ASP A 632 25.75 -1.16 -24.31
C ASP A 632 24.40 -0.42 -24.26
N ALA A 633 23.68 -0.38 -25.38
CA ALA A 633 22.37 0.26 -25.48
C ALA A 633 21.35 -0.31 -24.47
N ASN A 634 21.45 -1.61 -24.12
CA ASN A 634 20.59 -2.22 -23.13
C ASN A 634 20.91 -1.78 -21.71
N LEU A 635 22.16 -1.39 -21.44
CA LEU A 635 22.51 -0.72 -20.17
C LEU A 635 21.88 0.66 -20.09
N VAL A 636 21.88 1.43 -21.18
CA VAL A 636 21.24 2.74 -21.24
C VAL A 636 19.73 2.63 -21.02
N ARG A 637 19.06 1.66 -21.70
CA ARG A 637 17.63 1.38 -21.48
C ARG A 637 17.34 1.01 -20.03
N ALA A 638 18.17 0.18 -19.43
CA ALA A 638 18.02 -0.23 -18.02
C ALA A 638 18.13 0.96 -17.06
N LEU A 639 19.06 1.88 -17.32
CA LEU A 639 19.20 3.10 -16.52
C LEU A 639 17.98 4.02 -16.69
N ILE A 640 17.52 4.28 -17.90
CA ILE A 640 16.32 5.10 -18.15
C ILE A 640 15.10 4.53 -17.44
N LEU A 641 14.90 3.21 -17.51
CA LEU A 641 13.81 2.55 -16.81
C LEU A 641 13.95 2.70 -15.28
N GLN A 642 15.15 2.54 -14.74
CA GLN A 642 15.41 2.67 -13.32
C GLN A 642 15.25 4.10 -12.80
N GLU A 643 15.63 5.10 -13.58
CA GLU A 643 15.67 6.50 -13.19
C GLU A 643 14.32 7.21 -13.31
N SER A 644 13.61 7.01 -14.42
CA SER A 644 12.44 7.80 -14.75
C SER A 644 11.20 7.00 -15.14
N TYR A 645 11.30 5.68 -15.25
CA TYR A 645 10.26 4.86 -15.90
C TYR A 645 9.91 5.38 -17.31
N TYR A 646 10.91 5.83 -18.08
CA TYR A 646 10.74 6.43 -19.40
C TYR A 646 9.89 7.72 -19.42
N ASN A 647 9.74 8.40 -18.30
CA ASN A 647 9.06 9.70 -18.23
C ASN A 647 10.07 10.85 -18.47
N PRO A 648 10.02 11.55 -19.63
CA PRO A 648 10.96 12.63 -19.92
C PRO A 648 10.77 13.86 -19.01
N LYS A 649 9.61 14.00 -18.38
CA LYS A 649 9.28 15.10 -17.45
C LYS A 649 9.53 14.72 -15.98
N ALA A 650 10.15 13.57 -15.71
CA ALA A 650 10.43 13.15 -14.34
C ALA A 650 11.35 14.15 -13.64
N LYS A 651 10.97 14.53 -12.40
CA LYS A 651 11.77 15.37 -11.51
C LYS A 651 11.84 14.75 -10.12
N SER A 652 13.06 14.63 -9.61
CA SER A 652 13.26 14.17 -8.23
C SER A 652 13.11 15.31 -7.23
N ALA A 653 12.93 15.00 -5.96
CA ALA A 653 12.87 15.99 -4.86
C ALA A 653 14.15 16.84 -4.74
N VAL A 654 15.29 16.35 -5.25
CA VAL A 654 16.59 17.04 -5.25
C VAL A 654 16.91 17.70 -6.58
N GLY A 655 15.97 17.69 -7.55
CA GLY A 655 16.09 18.42 -8.81
C GLY A 655 16.72 17.63 -9.97
N ALA A 656 16.96 16.34 -9.84
CA ALA A 656 17.35 15.50 -10.99
C ALA A 656 16.21 15.48 -12.02
N THR A 657 16.50 15.59 -13.30
CA THR A 657 15.49 15.86 -14.35
C THR A 657 15.67 14.96 -15.57
N GLY A 658 14.53 14.51 -16.12
CA GLY A 658 14.43 13.83 -17.40
C GLY A 658 14.68 12.33 -17.36
N LEU A 659 14.82 11.71 -18.54
CA LEU A 659 14.91 10.26 -18.74
C LEU A 659 16.00 9.60 -17.90
N MET A 660 17.20 10.19 -17.87
CA MET A 660 18.36 9.68 -17.15
C MET A 660 18.62 10.43 -15.84
N GLN A 661 17.66 11.19 -15.32
CA GLN A 661 17.67 11.88 -14.02
C GLN A 661 18.97 12.67 -13.78
N LEU A 662 19.31 13.56 -14.71
CA LEU A 662 20.53 14.33 -14.64
C LEU A 662 20.38 15.49 -13.63
N MET A 663 21.37 15.64 -12.75
CA MET A 663 21.47 16.82 -11.90
C MET A 663 21.86 18.04 -12.76
N PRO A 664 21.16 19.17 -12.67
CA PRO A 664 21.43 20.34 -13.50
C PRO A 664 22.87 20.82 -13.50
N PRO A 665 23.63 20.86 -12.36
CA PRO A 665 25.03 21.22 -12.37
C PRO A 665 25.90 20.25 -13.21
N THR A 666 25.69 18.95 -13.06
CA THR A 666 26.40 17.90 -13.81
C THR A 666 26.07 17.97 -15.29
N ALA A 667 24.79 18.14 -15.63
CA ALA A 667 24.36 18.30 -17.02
C ALA A 667 24.96 19.56 -17.69
N LYS A 668 25.02 20.69 -16.97
CA LYS A 668 25.62 21.92 -17.44
C LYS A 668 27.12 21.75 -17.76
N GLU A 669 27.86 21.10 -16.86
CA GLU A 669 29.27 20.79 -17.05
C GLU A 669 29.51 19.94 -18.31
N HIS A 670 28.73 18.88 -18.46
CA HIS A 670 28.85 17.97 -19.60
C HIS A 670 28.41 18.63 -20.92
N ALA A 671 27.30 19.36 -20.89
CA ALA A 671 26.85 20.12 -22.06
C ALA A 671 27.92 21.09 -22.57
N ALA A 672 28.63 21.80 -21.66
CA ALA A 672 29.74 22.68 -22.02
C ALA A 672 30.90 21.92 -22.69
N LYS A 673 31.30 20.74 -22.15
CA LYS A 673 32.33 19.88 -22.73
C LYS A 673 31.94 19.36 -24.11
N MET A 674 30.67 19.13 -24.35
CA MET A 674 30.10 18.63 -25.60
C MET A 674 29.71 19.76 -26.55
N ARG A 675 29.90 21.04 -26.16
CA ARG A 675 29.49 22.23 -26.91
C ARG A 675 27.99 22.26 -27.26
N ILE A 676 27.16 21.77 -26.32
CA ILE A 676 25.69 21.77 -26.47
C ILE A 676 25.14 22.99 -25.72
N PRO A 677 24.22 23.78 -26.32
CA PRO A 677 23.53 24.84 -25.60
C PRO A 677 22.72 24.26 -24.41
N PHE A 678 22.92 24.82 -23.21
CA PHE A 678 22.30 24.30 -21.99
C PHE A 678 21.25 25.26 -21.43
N ALA A 679 20.08 24.68 -21.13
CA ALA A 679 19.09 25.25 -20.25
C ALA A 679 18.46 24.07 -19.45
N VAL A 680 18.06 24.28 -18.19
CA VAL A 680 17.50 23.23 -17.36
C VAL A 680 16.22 22.62 -17.96
N SER A 681 15.39 23.45 -18.62
CA SER A 681 14.19 23.02 -19.33
C SER A 681 14.48 22.05 -20.48
N ARG A 682 15.65 22.12 -21.09
CA ARG A 682 16.06 21.18 -22.16
C ARG A 682 16.32 19.76 -21.65
N LEU A 683 16.49 19.56 -20.33
CA LEU A 683 16.63 18.24 -19.77
C LEU A 683 15.32 17.41 -19.82
N GLU A 684 14.18 18.03 -20.12
CA GLU A 684 12.93 17.34 -20.40
C GLU A 684 12.82 16.87 -21.86
N ASN A 685 13.73 17.33 -22.75
CA ASN A 685 13.82 16.84 -24.12
C ASN A 685 14.57 15.50 -24.14
N PRO A 686 13.99 14.41 -24.70
CA PRO A 686 14.60 13.08 -24.70
C PRO A 686 15.97 13.03 -25.34
N ASP A 687 16.13 13.57 -26.55
CA ASP A 687 17.41 13.62 -27.29
C ASP A 687 18.51 14.25 -26.44
N VAL A 688 18.29 15.48 -25.94
CA VAL A 688 19.28 16.21 -25.13
C VAL A 688 19.63 15.44 -23.85
N ASN A 689 18.62 14.83 -23.21
CA ASN A 689 18.81 14.11 -21.95
C ASN A 689 19.62 12.83 -22.16
N VAL A 690 19.28 12.03 -23.16
CA VAL A 690 19.99 10.77 -23.49
C VAL A 690 21.41 11.09 -23.96
N ARG A 691 21.60 12.12 -24.78
CA ARG A 691 22.92 12.56 -25.28
C ARG A 691 23.86 12.95 -24.13
N ILE A 692 23.40 13.74 -23.16
CA ILE A 692 24.22 14.14 -22.00
C ILE A 692 24.38 12.98 -21.01
N GLY A 693 23.33 12.18 -20.77
CA GLY A 693 23.34 11.08 -19.83
C GLY A 693 24.28 9.94 -20.25
N THR A 694 24.31 9.61 -21.53
CA THR A 694 25.24 8.61 -22.08
C THR A 694 26.69 9.08 -22.00
N TYR A 695 26.96 10.40 -22.21
CA TYR A 695 28.28 10.98 -21.97
C TYR A 695 28.70 10.83 -20.50
N HIS A 696 27.81 11.15 -19.57
CA HIS A 696 28.08 10.97 -18.14
C HIS A 696 28.36 9.49 -17.78
N LEU A 697 27.54 8.57 -18.30
CA LEU A 697 27.73 7.14 -18.07
C LEU A 697 29.10 6.66 -18.61
N LYS A 698 29.49 7.05 -19.82
CA LYS A 698 30.78 6.69 -20.41
C LYS A 698 31.95 7.24 -19.60
N MET A 699 31.84 8.47 -19.14
CA MET A 699 32.83 9.04 -18.24
C MET A 699 33.02 8.21 -16.97
N LEU A 700 31.92 7.79 -16.33
CA LEU A 700 31.99 6.92 -15.15
C LEU A 700 32.60 5.53 -15.45
N ILE A 701 32.25 4.91 -16.59
CA ILE A 701 32.82 3.63 -17.01
C ILE A 701 34.34 3.75 -17.20
N ASN A 702 34.78 4.80 -17.88
CA ASN A 702 36.21 5.07 -18.11
C ASN A 702 36.95 5.34 -16.79
N MET A 703 36.35 6.10 -15.87
CA MET A 703 36.90 6.37 -14.53
C MET A 703 37.19 5.10 -13.73
N PHE A 704 36.39 4.07 -13.90
CA PHE A 704 36.55 2.79 -13.24
C PHE A 704 37.13 1.69 -14.14
N SER A 705 37.92 2.08 -15.18
CA SER A 705 38.64 1.17 -16.07
C SER A 705 37.73 0.07 -16.68
N GLY A 706 36.54 0.45 -17.11
CA GLY A 706 35.57 -0.45 -17.72
C GLY A 706 34.66 -1.20 -16.72
N ASN A 707 34.85 -1.02 -15.42
CA ASN A 707 34.02 -1.72 -14.42
C ASN A 707 32.62 -1.12 -14.36
N THR A 708 31.68 -1.75 -15.05
CA THR A 708 30.28 -1.32 -15.14
C THR A 708 29.56 -1.28 -13.79
N TYR A 709 29.85 -2.18 -12.86
CA TYR A 709 29.22 -2.19 -11.54
C TYR A 709 29.58 -0.96 -10.70
N LEU A 710 30.86 -0.56 -10.73
CA LEU A 710 31.32 0.64 -10.04
C LEU A 710 30.79 1.92 -10.73
N ALA A 711 30.69 1.93 -12.05
CA ALA A 711 30.08 3.03 -12.80
C ALA A 711 28.59 3.19 -12.47
N VAL A 712 27.82 2.11 -12.46
CA VAL A 712 26.40 2.08 -12.09
C VAL A 712 26.21 2.51 -10.64
N ALA A 713 27.03 2.00 -9.71
CA ALA A 713 27.00 2.46 -8.32
C ALA A 713 27.29 3.96 -8.19
N SER A 714 28.24 4.48 -9.00
CA SER A 714 28.60 5.90 -9.01
C SER A 714 27.54 6.79 -9.63
N TYR A 715 26.77 6.27 -10.58
CA TYR A 715 25.65 6.98 -11.17
C TYR A 715 24.59 7.32 -10.09
N ASN A 716 24.28 6.37 -9.20
CA ASN A 716 23.33 6.57 -8.12
C ASN A 716 23.93 7.33 -6.91
N ALA A 717 25.10 6.92 -6.43
CA ALA A 717 25.66 7.43 -5.16
C ALA A 717 26.66 8.59 -5.36
N GLY A 718 27.04 8.90 -6.59
CA GLY A 718 28.12 9.83 -6.93
C GLY A 718 29.51 9.16 -6.84
N GLN A 719 30.37 9.50 -7.81
CA GLN A 719 31.70 8.91 -7.96
C GLN A 719 32.60 9.07 -6.71
N GLY A 720 32.48 10.20 -6.01
CA GLY A 720 33.26 10.47 -4.81
C GLY A 720 33.02 9.47 -3.68
N ASN A 721 31.76 9.07 -3.46
CA ASN A 721 31.40 8.05 -2.48
C ASN A 721 31.97 6.69 -2.86
N VAL A 722 31.77 6.25 -4.11
CA VAL A 722 32.22 4.93 -4.57
C VAL A 722 33.75 4.84 -4.55
N MET A 723 34.46 5.89 -4.98
CA MET A 723 35.92 5.96 -4.88
C MET A 723 36.40 5.90 -3.42
N LYS A 724 35.72 6.57 -2.49
CA LYS A 724 36.02 6.51 -1.07
C LYS A 724 35.83 5.09 -0.53
N TRP A 725 34.71 4.46 -0.83
CA TRP A 725 34.41 3.08 -0.39
C TRP A 725 35.42 2.09 -0.97
N ARG A 726 35.75 2.19 -2.26
CA ARG A 726 36.70 1.30 -2.91
C ARG A 726 38.14 1.46 -2.36
N ARG A 727 38.57 2.70 -2.09
CA ARG A 727 39.85 2.96 -1.42
C ARG A 727 39.91 2.38 -0.01
N GLY A 728 38.79 2.38 0.73
CA GLY A 728 38.69 1.74 2.05
C GLY A 728 38.71 0.21 2.00
N ALA A 729 38.46 -0.40 0.83
CA ALA A 729 38.44 -1.86 0.63
C ALA A 729 39.09 -2.27 -0.70
N PRO A 730 40.37 -1.94 -0.97
CA PRO A 730 40.98 -2.07 -2.29
C PRO A 730 41.12 -3.52 -2.77
N ARG A 731 41.27 -4.46 -1.87
CA ARG A 731 41.46 -5.91 -2.18
C ARG A 731 40.18 -6.74 -2.02
N LYS A 732 39.06 -6.12 -1.59
CA LYS A 732 37.80 -6.85 -1.42
C LYS A 732 37.29 -7.34 -2.79
N PRO A 733 36.95 -8.63 -2.94
CA PRO A 733 36.34 -9.17 -4.15
C PRO A 733 35.08 -8.35 -4.53
N MET A 734 34.77 -8.27 -5.83
CA MET A 734 33.69 -7.38 -6.32
C MET A 734 32.32 -7.76 -5.75
N ASP A 735 32.01 -9.04 -5.63
CA ASP A 735 30.79 -9.53 -5.00
C ASP A 735 30.66 -9.05 -3.54
N GLU A 736 31.71 -9.21 -2.74
CA GLU A 736 31.74 -8.76 -1.35
C GLU A 736 31.76 -7.24 -1.24
N PHE A 737 32.44 -6.54 -2.17
CA PHE A 737 32.44 -5.08 -2.20
C PHE A 737 31.04 -4.52 -2.43
N LEU A 738 30.31 -5.02 -3.42
CA LEU A 738 28.97 -4.52 -3.76
C LEU A 738 27.97 -4.72 -2.61
N GLU A 739 28.04 -5.84 -1.89
CA GLU A 739 27.19 -6.05 -0.70
C GLU A 739 27.62 -5.20 0.50
N SER A 740 28.91 -4.83 0.59
CA SER A 740 29.42 -3.96 1.67
C SER A 740 29.22 -2.47 1.42
N ILE A 741 28.67 -2.05 0.28
CA ILE A 741 28.33 -0.64 0.03
C ILE A 741 27.41 -0.14 1.15
N PRO A 742 27.73 0.98 1.86
CA PRO A 742 26.94 1.41 3.01
C PRO A 742 25.50 1.80 2.69
N PHE A 743 25.25 2.29 1.45
CA PHE A 743 23.93 2.73 1.03
C PHE A 743 23.13 1.56 0.45
N GLN A 744 22.09 1.13 1.17
CA GLN A 744 21.19 0.06 0.71
C GLN A 744 20.55 0.39 -0.63
N GLU A 745 20.16 1.65 -0.86
CA GLU A 745 19.63 2.13 -2.13
C GLU A 745 20.58 1.81 -3.28
N THR A 746 21.87 2.14 -3.13
CA THR A 746 22.89 1.90 -4.16
C THR A 746 23.14 0.41 -4.39
N ARG A 747 23.14 -0.42 -3.33
CA ARG A 747 23.22 -1.88 -3.49
C ARG A 747 22.06 -2.41 -4.34
N ASN A 748 20.85 -2.00 -4.01
CA ASN A 748 19.64 -2.40 -4.75
C ASN A 748 19.62 -1.84 -6.18
N TYR A 749 20.13 -0.63 -6.39
CA TYR A 749 20.23 0.00 -7.69
C TYR A 749 21.12 -0.84 -8.64
N VAL A 750 22.33 -1.22 -8.21
CA VAL A 750 23.23 -2.05 -9.01
C VAL A 750 22.58 -3.40 -9.38
N LYS A 751 21.96 -4.08 -8.41
CA LYS A 751 21.26 -5.37 -8.64
C LYS A 751 20.16 -5.21 -9.68
N ARG A 752 19.35 -4.17 -9.55
CA ARG A 752 18.21 -3.91 -10.44
C ARG A 752 18.67 -3.54 -11.86
N VAL A 753 19.60 -2.61 -12.00
CA VAL A 753 20.12 -2.20 -13.32
C VAL A 753 20.76 -3.41 -14.05
N THR A 754 21.50 -4.26 -13.34
CA THR A 754 22.07 -5.48 -13.91
C THR A 754 20.99 -6.42 -14.45
N MET A 755 19.92 -6.64 -13.68
CA MET A 755 18.79 -7.46 -14.10
C MET A 755 18.05 -6.84 -15.30
N LEU A 756 17.74 -5.54 -15.25
CA LEU A 756 17.07 -4.82 -16.33
C LEU A 756 17.87 -4.84 -17.62
N ARG A 757 19.20 -4.66 -17.55
CA ARG A 757 20.11 -4.79 -18.71
C ARG A 757 19.97 -6.16 -19.36
N SER A 758 20.01 -7.22 -18.56
CA SER A 758 19.85 -8.60 -19.05
C SER A 758 18.45 -8.83 -19.66
N SER A 759 17.42 -8.22 -19.06
CA SER A 759 16.06 -8.29 -19.60
C SER A 759 15.99 -7.63 -20.97
N TYR A 760 16.46 -6.39 -21.12
CA TYR A 760 16.49 -5.71 -22.41
C TYR A 760 17.30 -6.46 -23.46
N ALA A 761 18.48 -6.99 -23.11
CA ALA A 761 19.30 -7.75 -24.04
C ALA A 761 18.54 -8.93 -24.65
N ARG A 762 17.67 -9.59 -23.86
CA ARG A 762 16.87 -10.72 -24.34
C ARG A 762 15.58 -10.29 -25.05
N LEU A 763 15.04 -9.13 -24.73
CA LEU A 763 13.83 -8.59 -25.39
C LEU A 763 14.13 -7.91 -26.72
N THR A 764 15.38 -7.47 -26.95
CA THR A 764 15.84 -6.83 -28.18
C THR A 764 16.59 -7.76 -29.11
N SER A 765 16.85 -9.04 -28.71
CA SER A 765 17.53 -10.06 -29.52
C SER A 765 16.66 -10.67 -30.64
#